data_0b462fcfb60c1f0809a8a0ad27cea511
#
_entry.id   0b462fcfb60c1f0809a8a0ad27cea511
#
_cell.length_a   1.000
_cell.length_b   1.000
_cell.length_c   1.000
_cell.angle_alpha   90.00
_cell.angle_beta   90.00
_cell.angle_gamma   90.00
#
_symmetry.space_group_name_H-M   'P 1'
#
loop_
_entity.id
_entity.type
_entity.pdbx_description
1 polymer ?
#
loop_
_entity_poly.entity_id
_entity_poly.type
_entity_poly.pdbx_seq_one_letter_code
_entity_poly.pdbx_strand_id
1 'polypeptide(L)'
;VQKLNADKSPCTGGSPAYLDMVQSNGRTLRFSAATGKVVSMVSASGVETTAEDYSRQMKVNRHPSTGAIQSIWSKSQGLLQAVGEGNRLTLEWYAPGQVSKNARGFAGTGTPYKTVSYELSDDQGVQVMDIAEQREGMPVFRTQRRTEGNKVTTIQGEGDERTVRTVEKNVLPGGKWEMIESLRGIDEETPSSCTRTVKKYTDGGWLTISRTEGYNTPLARTTLYTYNDQFRVSLEIKPDGGYTRYEYDDQGRTVLSAAPWAGGGEKGTRTTYADLRFNDFRPATETEVIIAENGEETALLKRTYTYEDSPQASRTTVTETALGSDQVHTRVEETYGEAAEYPYARGRRKMSQSIDGVQTVYTYEATAEYGAVHKVTETVQANGSIVPGQSTRNVQYIAENGATTRKEQYVHTGEGWSLIASEDYEYDDEQRLVKTTKGNGRVSTTEWMCCGPLRETDEDGITTSYGYNTAKQLVETIRSATETTPEMITSYSYDAAGRTIAVRRDVGPMTTTERTEYDDQGRVVSSIDLLGRTTRTEYGEDGLTTTVTTPAGATLVTRTYYDGTTTLQGGTGQREMETQLELTEEGILTTTLSKGVVLSRSLENGFGQTVRQEQPNTKGGFIVTSNTYNDKGQLIRSQTENLAPTITEYNQLGQAMKKTVLLDELHPDNPAKNRITEHSSCYRFREDGVCQVQTSTTYNADGLPLTQITENMVSLLDPLLESKTISTDVYGQQSVEWTEYTAPTRRTRFSRIPTSNMVAESLV
;
A
#
# COMPACT_ATOMS: atom_id res chain seq x y z
N VAL A 1 31.43 -0.08 0.51
CA VAL A 1 32.14 0.31 1.75
C VAL A 1 32.80 1.66 1.52
N GLN A 2 32.44 2.67 2.30
CA GLN A 2 33.06 4.00 2.25
C GLN A 2 34.18 4.09 3.28
N LYS A 3 35.29 4.69 2.93
CA LYS A 3 36.41 4.95 3.85
C LYS A 3 36.31 6.37 4.40
N LEU A 4 36.43 6.52 5.72
CA LEU A 4 36.28 7.82 6.40
C LEU A 4 37.50 8.16 7.26
N ASN A 5 37.81 9.46 7.37
CA ASN A 5 38.76 10.03 8.30
C ASN A 5 38.24 10.00 9.76
N ALA A 6 39.08 10.43 10.72
CA ALA A 6 38.68 10.52 12.14
C ALA A 6 37.53 11.52 12.38
N ASP A 7 37.43 12.56 11.56
CA ASP A 7 36.34 13.55 11.57
C ASP A 7 35.09 13.09 10.79
N LYS A 8 35.06 11.83 10.32
CA LYS A 8 34.04 11.20 9.51
C LYS A 8 33.85 11.78 8.11
N SER A 9 34.73 12.64 7.63
CA SER A 9 34.79 13.07 6.23
C SER A 9 35.31 11.94 5.32
N PRO A 10 34.97 11.94 4.00
CA PRO A 10 35.49 10.94 3.06
C PRO A 10 37.01 10.92 3.01
N CYS A 11 37.59 9.73 3.14
CA CYS A 11 39.05 9.56 3.08
C CYS A 11 39.51 9.43 1.62
N THR A 12 40.18 10.46 1.09
CA THR A 12 40.68 10.52 -0.27
C THR A 12 42.14 10.07 -0.41
N GLY A 13 42.85 9.80 0.71
CA GLY A 13 44.23 9.29 0.74
C GLY A 13 44.64 8.95 2.18
N GLY A 14 45.56 8.01 2.33
CA GLY A 14 46.03 7.55 3.65
C GLY A 14 45.24 6.39 4.23
N SER A 15 45.45 6.10 5.53
CA SER A 15 44.75 5.02 6.25
C SER A 15 43.43 5.57 6.83
N PRO A 16 42.30 4.97 6.51
CA PRO A 16 41.01 5.41 7.06
C PRO A 16 40.93 5.15 8.57
N ALA A 17 40.19 5.98 9.29
CA ALA A 17 39.89 5.75 10.68
C ALA A 17 38.65 4.84 10.83
N TYR A 18 37.68 4.97 9.90
CA TYR A 18 36.45 4.21 9.88
C TYR A 18 36.14 3.65 8.49
N LEU A 19 35.36 2.55 8.49
CA LEU A 19 34.79 1.93 7.29
C LEU A 19 33.27 1.89 7.44
N ASP A 20 32.55 2.55 6.58
CA ASP A 20 31.09 2.53 6.53
C ASP A 20 30.61 1.50 5.53
N MET A 21 29.77 0.57 5.99
CA MET A 21 29.06 -0.41 5.16
C MET A 21 27.60 -0.02 5.07
N VAL A 22 27.18 0.49 3.93
CA VAL A 22 25.78 0.81 3.66
C VAL A 22 25.02 -0.46 3.30
N GLN A 23 23.90 -0.71 3.97
CA GLN A 23 22.97 -1.81 3.71
C GLN A 23 21.90 -1.38 2.70
N SER A 24 21.24 -2.35 2.05
CA SER A 24 20.18 -2.11 1.06
C SER A 24 18.96 -1.34 1.61
N ASN A 25 18.77 -1.36 2.92
CA ASN A 25 17.70 -0.61 3.63
C ASN A 25 18.11 0.82 4.04
N GLY A 26 19.27 1.31 3.54
CA GLY A 26 19.80 2.65 3.84
C GLY A 26 20.50 2.79 5.19
N ARG A 27 20.53 1.74 6.02
CA ARG A 27 21.32 1.74 7.26
C ARG A 27 22.80 1.58 6.97
N THR A 28 23.64 2.24 7.77
CA THR A 28 25.10 2.15 7.65
C THR A 28 25.68 1.58 8.92
N LEU A 29 26.48 0.52 8.82
CA LEU A 29 27.30 0.02 9.92
C LEU A 29 28.69 0.65 9.80
N ARG A 30 29.12 1.37 10.84
CA ARG A 30 30.45 1.97 10.92
C ARG A 30 31.39 1.09 11.72
N PHE A 31 32.50 0.75 11.13
CA PHE A 31 33.55 -0.07 11.73
C PHE A 31 34.80 0.78 12.01
N SER A 32 35.46 0.54 13.14
CA SER A 32 36.83 1.04 13.33
C SER A 32 37.77 0.34 12.34
N ALA A 33 38.45 1.08 11.52
CA ALA A 33 39.41 0.51 10.57
C ALA A 33 40.58 -0.19 11.26
N ALA A 34 40.98 0.27 12.46
CA ALA A 34 42.06 -0.31 13.24
C ALA A 34 41.71 -1.65 13.88
N THR A 35 40.45 -1.84 14.31
CA THR A 35 40.04 -3.02 15.11
C THR A 35 39.06 -3.93 14.37
N GLY A 36 38.48 -3.50 13.25
CA GLY A 36 37.42 -4.19 12.53
C GLY A 36 36.10 -4.32 13.30
N LYS A 37 35.96 -3.68 14.48
CA LYS A 37 34.73 -3.74 15.28
C LYS A 37 33.77 -2.65 14.89
N VAL A 38 32.45 -2.95 14.98
CA VAL A 38 31.39 -1.95 14.82
C VAL A 38 31.50 -0.94 15.96
N VAL A 39 31.60 0.34 15.64
CA VAL A 39 31.66 1.45 16.59
C VAL A 39 30.37 2.22 16.66
N SER A 40 29.59 2.24 15.59
CA SER A 40 28.25 2.84 15.57
C SER A 40 27.42 2.29 14.41
N MET A 41 26.14 2.53 14.48
CA MET A 41 25.17 2.31 13.41
C MET A 41 24.52 3.65 13.07
N VAL A 42 24.49 3.99 11.78
CA VAL A 42 23.77 5.16 11.27
C VAL A 42 22.47 4.67 10.64
N SER A 43 21.32 5.18 11.10
CA SER A 43 20.02 4.87 10.51
C SER A 43 19.92 5.41 9.08
N ALA A 44 18.93 4.96 8.31
CA ALA A 44 18.65 5.53 6.98
C ALA A 44 18.32 7.05 7.03
N SER A 45 17.87 7.52 8.20
CA SER A 45 17.61 8.94 8.50
C SER A 45 18.83 9.71 9.01
N GLY A 46 20.05 9.10 8.98
CA GLY A 46 21.30 9.76 9.39
C GLY A 46 21.57 9.80 10.90
N VAL A 47 20.70 9.24 11.74
CA VAL A 47 20.92 9.18 13.21
C VAL A 47 21.97 8.14 13.53
N GLU A 48 23.08 8.57 14.10
CA GLU A 48 24.17 7.69 14.56
C GLU A 48 23.92 7.25 16.00
N THR A 49 23.86 5.92 16.21
CA THR A 49 23.82 5.30 17.53
C THR A 49 25.17 4.64 17.81
N THR A 50 25.87 5.07 18.85
CA THR A 50 27.18 4.52 19.19
C THR A 50 27.06 3.10 19.74
N ALA A 51 28.15 2.33 19.67
CA ALA A 51 28.21 0.99 20.28
C ALA A 51 27.99 1.04 21.79
N GLU A 52 28.31 2.15 22.44
CA GLU A 52 28.05 2.36 23.87
C GLU A 52 26.55 2.59 24.15
N ASP A 53 25.87 3.42 23.36
CA ASP A 53 24.42 3.63 23.48
C ASP A 53 23.64 2.35 23.12
N TYR A 54 24.10 1.60 22.12
CA TYR A 54 23.53 0.31 21.76
C TYR A 54 23.70 -0.72 22.89
N SER A 55 24.83 -0.72 23.61
CA SER A 55 25.07 -1.62 24.73
C SER A 55 24.19 -1.36 25.97
N ARG A 56 23.61 -0.14 26.09
CA ARG A 56 22.63 0.20 27.12
C ARG A 56 21.23 -0.29 26.77
N GLN A 57 20.91 -0.48 25.48
CA GLN A 57 19.61 -0.90 25.01
C GLN A 57 19.56 -2.37 24.59
N MET A 58 20.71 -2.96 24.19
CA MET A 58 20.83 -4.35 23.76
C MET A 58 22.15 -4.95 24.23
N LYS A 59 22.13 -6.22 24.66
CA LYS A 59 23.31 -6.98 25.03
C LYS A 59 23.27 -8.38 24.44
N VAL A 60 24.37 -8.79 23.79
CA VAL A 60 24.58 -10.14 23.25
C VAL A 60 25.60 -10.86 24.09
N ASN A 61 25.21 -11.97 24.73
CA ASN A 61 26.13 -12.85 25.42
C ASN A 61 26.53 -14.01 24.49
N ARG A 62 27.84 -14.32 24.52
CA ARG A 62 28.42 -15.40 23.71
C ARG A 62 29.13 -16.40 24.59
N HIS A 63 29.16 -17.65 24.14
CA HIS A 63 29.92 -18.71 24.77
C HIS A 63 31.42 -18.40 24.69
N PRO A 64 32.18 -18.43 25.80
CA PRO A 64 33.57 -17.94 25.84
C PRO A 64 34.52 -18.70 24.91
N SER A 65 34.33 -20.01 24.72
CA SER A 65 35.23 -20.85 23.91
C SER A 65 34.78 -21.03 22.47
N THR A 66 33.45 -21.01 22.18
CA THR A 66 32.94 -21.26 20.82
C THR A 66 32.53 -20.00 20.09
N GLY A 67 32.34 -18.87 20.80
CA GLY A 67 31.80 -17.62 20.24
C GLY A 67 30.28 -17.67 19.91
N ALA A 68 29.62 -18.83 20.12
CA ALA A 68 28.19 -18.99 19.83
C ALA A 68 27.34 -18.04 20.70
N ILE A 69 26.28 -17.48 20.12
CA ILE A 69 25.34 -16.62 20.84
C ILE A 69 24.55 -17.49 21.83
N GLN A 70 24.61 -17.13 23.12
CA GLN A 70 23.84 -17.77 24.19
C GLN A 70 22.57 -17.00 24.56
N SER A 71 22.62 -15.67 24.50
CA SER A 71 21.44 -14.86 24.73
C SER A 71 21.56 -13.48 24.10
N ILE A 72 20.42 -12.90 23.78
CA ILE A 72 20.25 -11.52 23.31
C ILE A 72 19.21 -10.85 24.20
N TRP A 73 19.62 -9.82 24.92
CA TRP A 73 18.72 -9.00 25.72
C TRP A 73 18.48 -7.66 25.04
N SER A 74 17.24 -7.17 25.09
CA SER A 74 16.85 -5.83 24.67
C SER A 74 15.95 -5.21 25.74
N LYS A 75 16.15 -3.93 26.04
CA LYS A 75 15.33 -3.19 27.01
C LYS A 75 13.84 -3.18 26.64
N SER A 76 13.55 -3.10 25.33
CA SER A 76 12.18 -3.00 24.81
C SER A 76 11.54 -4.35 24.44
N GLN A 77 12.36 -5.39 24.15
CA GLN A 77 11.86 -6.67 23.64
C GLN A 77 12.11 -7.85 24.60
N GLY A 78 12.77 -7.60 25.75
CA GLY A 78 13.06 -8.64 26.72
C GLY A 78 14.30 -9.47 26.38
N LEU A 79 14.25 -10.78 26.60
CA LEU A 79 15.39 -11.70 26.48
C LEU A 79 15.05 -12.88 25.55
N LEU A 80 15.92 -13.12 24.58
CA LEU A 80 16.02 -14.39 23.86
C LEU A 80 17.19 -15.18 24.43
N GLN A 81 16.94 -16.40 24.90
CA GLN A 81 17.95 -17.29 25.46
C GLN A 81 18.00 -18.60 24.64
N ALA A 82 19.21 -19.09 24.39
CA ALA A 82 19.44 -20.37 23.75
C ALA A 82 19.91 -21.39 24.77
N VAL A 83 19.19 -22.51 24.89
CA VAL A 83 19.50 -23.64 25.79
C VAL A 83 19.75 -24.86 24.93
N GLY A 84 20.96 -25.41 25.00
CA GLY A 84 21.36 -26.62 24.25
C GLY A 84 21.50 -27.80 25.19
N GLU A 85 20.90 -28.95 24.84
CA GLU A 85 21.04 -30.20 25.57
C GLU A 85 21.11 -31.38 24.57
N GLY A 86 22.28 -31.99 24.45
CA GLY A 86 22.50 -33.12 23.49
C GLY A 86 22.28 -32.67 22.03
N ASN A 87 21.33 -33.31 21.36
CA ASN A 87 20.91 -33.01 19.97
C ASN A 87 19.77 -31.96 19.88
N ARG A 88 19.37 -31.40 21.02
CA ARG A 88 18.28 -30.45 21.11
C ARG A 88 18.77 -29.04 21.43
N LEU A 89 18.28 -28.06 20.67
CA LEU A 89 18.44 -26.63 20.92
C LEU A 89 17.07 -26.03 21.19
N THR A 90 16.87 -25.35 22.31
CA THR A 90 15.66 -24.62 22.62
C THR A 90 15.96 -23.11 22.65
N LEU A 91 15.18 -22.36 21.93
CA LEU A 91 15.15 -20.89 22.00
C LEU A 91 13.97 -20.50 22.88
N GLU A 92 14.23 -19.65 23.88
CA GLU A 92 13.26 -19.20 24.88
C GLU A 92 13.15 -17.68 24.83
N TRP A 93 11.93 -17.16 24.74
CA TRP A 93 11.64 -15.73 24.75
C TRP A 93 10.97 -15.33 26.06
N TYR A 94 11.51 -14.31 26.71
CA TYR A 94 11.02 -13.74 27.96
C TYR A 94 10.65 -12.28 27.72
N ALA A 95 9.48 -11.85 28.20
CA ALA A 95 9.05 -10.45 28.17
C ALA A 95 9.98 -9.55 29.01
N PRO A 96 10.03 -8.23 28.78
CA PRO A 96 10.89 -7.31 29.55
C PRO A 96 10.72 -7.42 31.08
N GLY A 97 9.49 -7.61 31.57
CA GLY A 97 9.17 -7.83 32.99
C GLY A 97 9.64 -9.18 33.55
N GLN A 98 9.97 -10.13 32.72
CA GLN A 98 10.45 -11.48 33.08
C GLN A 98 11.99 -11.59 33.03
N VAL A 99 12.72 -10.48 32.96
CA VAL A 99 14.18 -10.50 32.83
C VAL A 99 14.83 -9.95 34.10
N SER A 100 15.75 -10.72 34.71
CA SER A 100 16.60 -10.30 35.79
C SER A 100 18.06 -10.15 35.38
N LYS A 101 18.78 -9.20 35.95
CA LYS A 101 20.21 -9.03 35.77
C LYS A 101 20.96 -9.75 36.87
N ASN A 102 21.90 -10.62 36.52
CA ASN A 102 22.78 -11.31 37.46
C ASN A 102 24.27 -11.05 37.14
N ALA A 103 25.18 -11.67 37.88
CA ALA A 103 26.62 -11.49 37.70
C ALA A 103 27.13 -11.99 36.32
N ARG A 104 26.37 -12.85 35.63
CA ARG A 104 26.72 -13.42 34.29
C ARG A 104 26.00 -12.69 33.15
N GLY A 105 25.12 -11.73 33.43
CA GLY A 105 24.36 -10.98 32.42
C GLY A 105 22.87 -10.93 32.75
N PHE A 106 22.04 -11.12 31.69
CA PHE A 106 20.58 -11.15 31.81
C PHE A 106 20.08 -12.61 31.74
N ALA A 107 19.12 -12.96 32.57
CA ALA A 107 18.48 -14.27 32.59
C ALA A 107 16.96 -14.12 32.70
N GLY A 108 16.24 -15.03 32.03
CA GLY A 108 14.79 -15.12 32.15
C GLY A 108 14.36 -15.60 33.53
N THR A 109 13.25 -15.10 34.03
CA THR A 109 12.62 -15.49 35.28
C THR A 109 11.20 -15.97 35.00
N GLY A 110 10.86 -17.15 35.53
CA GLY A 110 9.56 -17.78 35.29
C GLY A 110 9.47 -18.55 33.96
N THR A 111 8.26 -18.74 33.46
CA THR A 111 7.99 -19.46 32.21
C THR A 111 8.16 -18.51 31.00
N PRO A 112 8.94 -18.90 29.97
CA PRO A 112 9.01 -18.11 28.74
C PRO A 112 7.65 -18.05 28.06
N TYR A 113 7.28 -16.89 27.51
CA TYR A 113 6.01 -16.73 26.79
C TYR A 113 6.01 -17.46 25.43
N LYS A 114 7.21 -17.75 24.91
CA LYS A 114 7.40 -18.50 23.67
C LYS A 114 8.63 -19.38 23.76
N THR A 115 8.52 -20.61 23.26
CA THR A 115 9.67 -21.50 23.04
C THR A 115 9.67 -22.05 21.62
N VAL A 116 10.87 -22.23 21.05
CA VAL A 116 11.05 -22.97 19.80
C VAL A 116 12.18 -23.98 20.01
N SER A 117 11.86 -25.25 19.96
CA SER A 117 12.85 -26.34 20.09
C SER A 117 13.17 -26.94 18.72
N TYR A 118 14.44 -27.21 18.51
CA TYR A 118 15.01 -27.90 17.34
C TYR A 118 15.64 -29.18 17.84
N GLU A 119 15.25 -30.32 17.30
CA GLU A 119 15.83 -31.61 17.63
C GLU A 119 16.35 -32.25 16.36
N LEU A 120 17.64 -32.65 16.37
CA LEU A 120 18.31 -33.27 15.24
C LEU A 120 18.43 -34.76 15.48
N SER A 121 18.01 -35.57 14.49
CA SER A 121 18.18 -37.01 14.47
C SER A 121 18.67 -37.50 13.09
N ASP A 122 19.21 -38.70 13.04
CA ASP A 122 19.57 -39.37 11.80
C ASP A 122 18.69 -40.63 11.68
N ASP A 123 17.93 -40.71 10.59
CA ASP A 123 17.06 -41.83 10.27
C ASP A 123 17.61 -42.53 9.03
N GLN A 124 18.49 -43.50 9.22
CA GLN A 124 19.14 -44.32 8.17
C GLN A 124 19.87 -43.47 7.10
N GLY A 125 20.56 -42.41 7.50
CA GLY A 125 21.30 -41.52 6.62
C GLY A 125 20.46 -40.30 6.14
N VAL A 126 19.20 -40.20 6.56
CA VAL A 126 18.35 -39.01 6.35
C VAL A 126 18.45 -38.13 7.60
N GLN A 127 18.93 -36.92 7.43
CA GLN A 127 18.94 -35.96 8.52
C GLN A 127 17.53 -35.41 8.75
N VAL A 128 17.02 -35.60 9.96
CA VAL A 128 15.70 -35.13 10.38
C VAL A 128 15.87 -34.03 11.44
N MET A 129 15.23 -32.89 11.21
CA MET A 129 15.13 -31.79 12.18
C MET A 129 13.65 -31.62 12.53
N ASP A 130 13.30 -31.93 13.77
CA ASP A 130 11.98 -31.62 14.32
C ASP A 130 12.00 -30.27 14.99
N ILE A 131 11.05 -29.40 14.64
CA ILE A 131 10.89 -28.05 15.15
C ILE A 131 9.53 -27.99 15.82
N ALA A 132 9.51 -27.63 17.11
CA ALA A 132 8.28 -27.42 17.86
C ALA A 132 8.24 -25.99 18.43
N GLU A 133 7.25 -25.24 18.01
CA GLU A 133 6.95 -23.89 18.55
C GLU A 133 5.79 -24.00 19.54
N GLN A 134 5.98 -23.51 20.75
CA GLN A 134 4.96 -23.48 21.80
C GLN A 134 4.86 -22.08 22.39
N ARG A 135 3.65 -21.66 22.67
CA ARG A 135 3.30 -20.47 23.44
C ARG A 135 2.35 -20.86 24.55
N GLU A 136 2.36 -20.10 25.64
CA GLU A 136 1.46 -20.33 26.76
C GLU A 136 0.00 -20.34 26.31
N GLY A 137 -0.76 -21.36 26.69
CA GLY A 137 -2.18 -21.52 26.33
C GLY A 137 -2.47 -21.96 24.89
N MET A 138 -1.43 -22.24 24.09
CA MET A 138 -1.57 -22.59 22.66
C MET A 138 -1.19 -24.04 22.37
N PRO A 139 -1.75 -24.65 21.29
CA PRO A 139 -1.28 -25.92 20.79
C PRO A 139 0.17 -25.79 20.30
N VAL A 140 0.90 -26.91 20.32
CA VAL A 140 2.27 -26.95 19.80
C VAL A 140 2.23 -27.02 18.29
N PHE A 141 2.87 -26.03 17.62
CA PHE A 141 3.04 -26.06 16.16
C PHE A 141 4.29 -26.84 15.78
N ARG A 142 4.12 -27.88 14.95
CA ARG A 142 5.20 -28.78 14.55
C ARG A 142 5.60 -28.58 13.10
N THR A 143 6.91 -28.59 12.87
CA THR A 143 7.50 -28.62 11.54
C THR A 143 8.61 -29.65 11.53
N GLN A 144 8.56 -30.62 10.61
CA GLN A 144 9.63 -31.60 10.41
C GLN A 144 10.35 -31.27 9.10
N ARG A 145 11.67 -31.21 9.15
CA ARG A 145 12.51 -31.03 7.97
C ARG A 145 13.39 -32.26 7.78
N ARG A 146 13.25 -32.93 6.65
CA ARG A 146 14.04 -34.10 6.26
C ARG A 146 14.98 -33.70 5.13
N THR A 147 16.27 -34.05 5.25
CA THR A 147 17.28 -33.79 4.22
C THR A 147 17.87 -35.12 3.76
N GLU A 148 17.64 -35.45 2.50
CA GLU A 148 18.10 -36.67 1.86
C GLU A 148 18.86 -36.31 0.59
N GLY A 149 20.19 -36.35 0.65
CA GLY A 149 21.04 -35.95 -0.46
C GLY A 149 20.72 -34.52 -0.97
N ASN A 150 20.23 -34.41 -2.20
CA ASN A 150 19.86 -33.15 -2.86
C ASN A 150 18.41 -32.68 -2.60
N LYS A 151 17.65 -33.47 -1.83
CA LYS A 151 16.22 -33.25 -1.57
C LYS A 151 15.98 -32.86 -0.12
N VAL A 152 15.24 -31.76 0.07
CA VAL A 152 14.78 -31.33 1.38
C VAL A 152 13.26 -31.35 1.38
N THR A 153 12.68 -32.12 2.30
CA THR A 153 11.22 -32.17 2.51
C THR A 153 10.90 -31.54 3.83
N THR A 154 9.99 -30.55 3.81
CA THR A 154 9.47 -29.88 5.01
C THR A 154 8.00 -30.23 5.16
N ILE A 155 7.62 -30.86 6.28
CA ILE A 155 6.24 -31.21 6.63
C ILE A 155 5.81 -30.26 7.74
N GLN A 156 4.72 -29.54 7.54
CA GLN A 156 4.19 -28.58 8.50
C GLN A 156 2.74 -28.94 8.87
N GLY A 157 2.38 -28.78 10.15
CA GLY A 157 1.06 -29.10 10.67
C GLY A 157 0.96 -30.50 11.28
N GLU A 158 -0.23 -30.92 11.66
CA GLU A 158 -0.56 -32.23 12.24
C GLU A 158 -1.79 -32.84 11.54
N GLY A 159 -1.92 -34.21 11.62
CA GLY A 159 -3.05 -34.92 11.01
C GLY A 159 -3.12 -34.75 9.49
N ASP A 160 -4.36 -34.72 8.97
CA ASP A 160 -4.65 -34.62 7.53
C ASP A 160 -4.43 -33.19 6.97
N GLU A 161 -4.26 -32.19 7.85
CA GLU A 161 -3.99 -30.80 7.48
C GLU A 161 -2.51 -30.54 7.16
N ARG A 162 -1.66 -31.58 7.24
CA ARG A 162 -0.23 -31.43 6.99
C ARG A 162 0.05 -31.03 5.54
N THR A 163 0.90 -30.00 5.38
CA THR A 163 1.45 -29.61 4.08
C THR A 163 2.86 -30.12 3.92
N VAL A 164 3.20 -30.55 2.71
CA VAL A 164 4.50 -31.10 2.34
C VAL A 164 5.13 -30.22 1.28
N ARG A 165 6.16 -29.46 1.65
CA ARG A 165 7.00 -28.70 0.73
C ARG A 165 8.26 -29.50 0.44
N THR A 166 8.53 -29.77 -0.84
CA THR A 166 9.75 -30.44 -1.28
C THR A 166 10.60 -29.47 -2.10
N VAL A 167 11.88 -29.40 -1.79
CA VAL A 167 12.88 -28.66 -2.58
C VAL A 167 13.96 -29.65 -3.00
N GLU A 168 14.10 -29.85 -4.31
CA GLU A 168 15.12 -30.72 -4.91
C GLU A 168 16.08 -29.86 -5.75
N LYS A 169 17.40 -30.14 -5.64
CA LYS A 169 18.44 -29.42 -6.37
C LYS A 169 19.26 -30.41 -7.21
N ASN A 170 19.18 -30.30 -8.52
CA ASN A 170 19.86 -31.15 -9.46
C ASN A 170 20.94 -30.42 -10.26
N VAL A 171 22.06 -31.03 -10.48
CA VAL A 171 23.11 -30.52 -11.36
C VAL A 171 22.76 -30.85 -12.81
N LEU A 172 22.79 -29.85 -13.68
CA LEU A 172 22.52 -29.99 -15.10
C LEU A 172 23.83 -29.83 -15.92
N PRO A 173 23.92 -30.35 -17.15
CA PRO A 173 25.06 -30.11 -18.03
C PRO A 173 25.30 -28.62 -18.33
N GLY A 174 26.55 -28.26 -18.61
CA GLY A 174 26.95 -26.90 -19.03
C GLY A 174 27.02 -25.87 -17.90
N GLY A 175 27.39 -26.29 -16.68
CA GLY A 175 27.52 -25.41 -15.54
C GLY A 175 26.19 -24.84 -15.02
N LYS A 176 25.12 -25.61 -15.19
CA LYS A 176 23.78 -25.27 -14.74
C LYS A 176 23.38 -26.13 -13.55
N TRP A 177 22.43 -25.65 -12.75
CA TRP A 177 21.68 -26.44 -11.80
C TRP A 177 20.21 -26.01 -11.81
N GLU A 178 19.35 -26.91 -11.40
CA GLU A 178 17.94 -26.61 -11.22
C GLU A 178 17.51 -26.78 -9.77
N MET A 179 16.49 -26.06 -9.40
CA MET A 179 15.76 -26.21 -8.16
C MET A 179 14.29 -26.43 -8.51
N ILE A 180 13.77 -27.58 -8.09
CA ILE A 180 12.36 -27.89 -8.21
C ILE A 180 11.75 -27.78 -6.82
N GLU A 181 10.78 -26.91 -6.69
CA GLU A 181 10.02 -26.70 -5.47
C GLU A 181 8.57 -27.10 -5.71
N SER A 182 8.05 -28.02 -4.89
CA SER A 182 6.67 -28.46 -4.94
C SER A 182 6.00 -28.36 -3.58
N LEU A 183 4.70 -28.10 -3.58
CA LEU A 183 3.87 -28.00 -2.39
C LEU A 183 2.59 -28.81 -2.61
N ARG A 184 2.27 -29.71 -1.67
CA ARG A 184 1.10 -30.60 -1.71
C ARG A 184 0.54 -30.87 -0.31
N GLY A 185 -0.68 -31.32 -0.21
CA GLY A 185 -1.21 -31.97 0.99
C GLY A 185 -0.50 -33.27 1.29
N ILE A 186 -0.58 -33.75 2.52
CA ILE A 186 0.11 -35.02 2.91
C ILE A 186 -0.44 -36.22 2.13
N ASP A 187 -1.74 -36.25 1.86
CA ASP A 187 -2.46 -37.29 1.18
C ASP A 187 -2.69 -37.01 -0.31
N GLU A 188 -2.19 -35.88 -0.83
CA GLU A 188 -2.29 -35.51 -2.25
C GLU A 188 -1.12 -36.12 -3.05
N GLU A 189 -1.42 -36.79 -4.17
CA GLU A 189 -0.42 -37.30 -5.10
C GLU A 189 0.15 -36.20 -6.00
N THR A 190 -0.70 -35.28 -6.44
CA THR A 190 -0.33 -34.16 -7.32
C THR A 190 -0.06 -32.88 -6.51
N PRO A 191 1.04 -32.16 -6.80
CA PRO A 191 1.30 -30.90 -6.13
C PRO A 191 0.26 -29.82 -6.47
N SER A 192 -0.21 -29.09 -5.46
CA SER A 192 -1.03 -27.89 -5.65
C SER A 192 -0.21 -26.75 -6.28
N SER A 193 1.11 -26.76 -6.13
CA SER A 193 2.02 -25.88 -6.87
C SER A 193 3.37 -26.57 -7.11
N CYS A 194 3.97 -26.33 -8.27
CA CYS A 194 5.31 -26.81 -8.61
C CYS A 194 6.04 -25.75 -9.43
N THR A 195 7.23 -25.34 -8.96
CA THR A 195 8.04 -24.34 -9.64
C THR A 195 9.43 -24.90 -9.91
N ARG A 196 9.92 -24.74 -11.14
CA ARG A 196 11.29 -25.10 -11.53
C ARG A 196 12.08 -23.82 -11.80
N THR A 197 13.23 -23.63 -11.14
CA THR A 197 14.17 -22.53 -11.38
C THR A 197 15.48 -23.10 -11.90
N VAL A 198 15.93 -22.67 -13.07
CA VAL A 198 17.23 -23.04 -13.62
C VAL A 198 18.20 -21.88 -13.50
N LYS A 199 19.38 -22.16 -12.94
CA LYS A 199 20.47 -21.20 -12.81
C LYS A 199 21.70 -21.67 -13.58
N LYS A 200 22.47 -20.71 -14.08
CA LYS A 200 23.76 -20.95 -14.76
C LYS A 200 24.87 -20.23 -13.99
N TYR A 201 26.01 -20.91 -13.82
CA TYR A 201 27.22 -20.29 -13.25
C TYR A 201 27.92 -19.44 -14.31
N THR A 202 28.29 -18.23 -13.90
CA THR A 202 29.01 -17.23 -14.71
C THR A 202 30.08 -16.57 -13.83
N ASP A 203 30.89 -15.72 -14.40
CA ASP A 203 31.86 -14.89 -13.63
C ASP A 203 31.17 -13.95 -12.62
N GLY A 204 29.90 -13.61 -12.84
CA GLY A 204 29.05 -12.87 -11.90
C GLY A 204 28.35 -13.74 -10.82
N GLY A 205 28.65 -15.06 -10.80
CA GLY A 205 28.03 -16.02 -9.89
C GLY A 205 26.85 -16.79 -10.52
N TRP A 206 25.93 -17.26 -9.68
CA TRP A 206 24.74 -18.03 -10.12
C TRP A 206 23.61 -17.11 -10.58
N LEU A 207 23.32 -17.10 -11.89
CA LEU A 207 22.25 -16.30 -12.49
C LEU A 207 21.05 -17.20 -12.86
N THR A 208 19.84 -16.74 -12.55
CA THR A 208 18.60 -17.41 -12.95
C THR A 208 18.33 -17.21 -14.43
N ILE A 209 18.33 -18.28 -15.24
CA ILE A 209 18.09 -18.19 -16.70
C ILE A 209 16.67 -18.56 -17.09
N SER A 210 15.96 -19.30 -16.26
CA SER A 210 14.52 -19.56 -16.44
C SER A 210 13.84 -19.90 -15.11
N ARG A 211 12.55 -19.58 -15.05
CA ARG A 211 11.62 -19.98 -13.99
C ARG A 211 10.35 -20.50 -14.63
N THR A 212 9.98 -21.75 -14.33
CA THR A 212 8.76 -22.39 -14.83
C THR A 212 7.80 -22.61 -13.68
N GLU A 213 6.63 -22.02 -13.74
CA GLU A 213 5.51 -22.25 -12.83
C GLU A 213 4.59 -23.33 -13.41
N GLY A 214 3.92 -24.10 -12.56
CA GLY A 214 3.16 -25.28 -12.98
C GLY A 214 4.05 -26.36 -13.63
N TYR A 215 5.32 -26.49 -13.23
CA TYR A 215 6.26 -27.46 -13.81
C TYR A 215 5.73 -28.88 -13.71
N ASN A 216 5.89 -29.67 -14.77
CA ASN A 216 5.33 -31.01 -14.97
C ASN A 216 3.80 -31.05 -15.16
N THR A 217 3.17 -29.96 -15.47
CA THR A 217 1.75 -29.90 -15.86
C THR A 217 1.58 -29.45 -17.30
N PRO A 218 0.44 -29.75 -17.97
CA PRO A 218 0.17 -29.26 -19.31
C PRO A 218 0.12 -27.73 -19.43
N LEU A 219 -0.05 -27.03 -18.31
CA LEU A 219 -0.15 -25.58 -18.23
C LEU A 219 1.15 -24.90 -17.78
N ALA A 220 2.29 -25.62 -17.83
CA ALA A 220 3.59 -25.09 -17.44
C ALA A 220 3.93 -23.78 -18.17
N ARG A 221 4.28 -22.72 -17.43
CA ARG A 221 4.63 -21.40 -17.94
C ARG A 221 6.05 -21.02 -17.55
N THR A 222 6.86 -20.65 -18.55
CA THR A 222 8.26 -20.34 -18.36
C THR A 222 8.57 -18.88 -18.61
N THR A 223 9.13 -18.21 -17.60
CA THR A 223 9.79 -16.89 -17.74
C THR A 223 11.26 -17.13 -18.04
N LEU A 224 11.80 -16.42 -19.03
CA LEU A 224 13.20 -16.49 -19.47
C LEU A 224 13.92 -15.19 -19.12
N TYR A 225 15.20 -15.30 -18.71
CA TYR A 225 16.03 -14.16 -18.37
C TYR A 225 17.31 -14.19 -19.21
N THR A 226 17.66 -13.06 -19.81
CA THR A 226 18.98 -12.83 -20.40
C THR A 226 19.72 -11.74 -19.64
N TYR A 227 21.03 -11.73 -19.75
CA TYR A 227 21.90 -10.85 -18.98
C TYR A 227 22.88 -10.12 -19.90
N ASN A 228 23.23 -8.88 -19.54
CA ASN A 228 24.30 -8.14 -20.19
C ASN A 228 25.68 -8.55 -19.63
N ASP A 229 26.76 -7.94 -20.17
CA ASP A 229 28.14 -8.22 -19.75
C ASP A 229 28.43 -7.82 -18.29
N GLN A 230 27.57 -7.02 -17.66
CA GLN A 230 27.64 -6.66 -16.24
C GLN A 230 26.86 -7.62 -15.35
N PHE A 231 26.36 -8.75 -15.89
CA PHE A 231 25.51 -9.76 -15.20
C PHE A 231 24.19 -9.21 -14.66
N ARG A 232 23.62 -8.18 -15.29
CA ARG A 232 22.31 -7.62 -15.00
C ARG A 232 21.29 -8.11 -16.01
N VAL A 233 20.04 -8.32 -15.57
CA VAL A 233 18.95 -8.74 -16.46
C VAL A 233 18.78 -7.70 -17.57
N SER A 234 19.04 -8.08 -18.82
CA SER A 234 18.83 -7.21 -19.99
C SER A 234 17.47 -7.43 -20.65
N LEU A 235 16.92 -8.64 -20.51
CA LEU A 235 15.60 -8.98 -21.04
C LEU A 235 14.95 -10.05 -20.16
N GLU A 236 13.72 -9.81 -19.76
CA GLU A 236 12.82 -10.76 -19.14
C GLU A 236 11.67 -11.04 -20.10
N ILE A 237 11.48 -12.30 -20.49
CA ILE A 237 10.39 -12.74 -21.38
C ILE A 237 9.40 -13.53 -20.54
N LYS A 238 8.17 -13.06 -20.47
CA LYS A 238 7.07 -13.72 -19.75
C LYS A 238 6.46 -14.84 -20.58
N PRO A 239 5.74 -15.79 -19.93
CA PRO A 239 5.15 -16.96 -20.61
C PRO A 239 4.14 -16.61 -21.72
N ASP A 240 3.48 -15.47 -21.60
CA ASP A 240 2.51 -14.96 -22.57
C ASP A 240 3.15 -14.28 -23.80
N GLY A 241 4.50 -14.21 -23.83
CA GLY A 241 5.27 -13.54 -24.86
C GLY A 241 5.54 -12.06 -24.58
N GLY A 242 4.92 -11.50 -23.55
CA GLY A 242 5.27 -10.17 -23.06
C GLY A 242 6.71 -10.13 -22.54
N TYR A 243 7.35 -9.00 -22.63
CA TYR A 243 8.72 -8.85 -22.16
C TYR A 243 8.95 -7.52 -21.46
N THR A 244 10.06 -7.45 -20.69
CA THR A 244 10.61 -6.20 -20.20
C THR A 244 12.08 -6.15 -20.55
N ARG A 245 12.48 -5.10 -21.24
CA ARG A 245 13.86 -4.84 -21.67
C ARG A 245 14.48 -3.78 -20.79
N TYR A 246 15.77 -3.99 -20.43
CA TYR A 246 16.53 -3.09 -19.56
C TYR A 246 17.83 -2.68 -20.22
N GLU A 247 18.21 -1.42 -20.08
CA GLU A 247 19.54 -0.90 -20.40
C GLU A 247 20.17 -0.31 -19.13
N TYR A 248 21.49 -0.35 -19.04
CA TYR A 248 22.24 0.09 -17.87
C TYR A 248 23.39 0.98 -18.28
N ASP A 249 23.75 1.93 -17.42
CA ASP A 249 24.97 2.71 -17.56
C ASP A 249 26.22 1.95 -17.06
N ASP A 250 27.39 2.58 -17.17
CA ASP A 250 28.67 2.00 -16.74
C ASP A 250 28.73 1.75 -15.23
N GLN A 251 27.90 2.42 -14.42
CA GLN A 251 27.78 2.19 -12.98
C GLN A 251 26.74 1.09 -12.67
N GLY A 252 26.06 0.58 -13.69
CA GLY A 252 25.05 -0.46 -13.57
C GLY A 252 23.71 0.05 -13.04
N ARG A 253 23.42 1.35 -13.17
CA ARG A 253 22.11 1.92 -12.89
C ARG A 253 21.21 1.76 -14.12
N THR A 254 19.92 1.47 -13.92
CA THR A 254 18.97 1.28 -15.03
C THR A 254 18.72 2.61 -15.74
N VAL A 255 19.06 2.72 -17.03
CA VAL A 255 18.82 3.91 -17.85
C VAL A 255 17.61 3.77 -18.77
N LEU A 256 17.14 2.54 -19.02
CA LEU A 256 15.89 2.26 -19.72
C LEU A 256 15.22 1.02 -19.11
N SER A 257 13.91 1.10 -18.94
CA SER A 257 13.02 -0.05 -18.74
C SER A 257 11.86 0.11 -19.71
N ALA A 258 11.64 -0.85 -20.63
CA ALA A 258 10.61 -0.79 -21.65
C ALA A 258 9.90 -2.13 -21.83
N ALA A 259 8.61 -2.08 -22.18
CA ALA A 259 7.75 -3.23 -22.40
C ALA A 259 6.82 -2.99 -23.60
N PRO A 260 6.26 -4.05 -24.23
CA PRO A 260 5.34 -3.90 -25.35
C PRO A 260 4.13 -3.01 -25.02
N TRP A 261 3.75 -2.14 -25.93
CA TRP A 261 2.64 -1.21 -25.80
C TRP A 261 1.53 -1.53 -26.82
N ALA A 262 0.27 -1.43 -26.41
CA ALA A 262 -0.88 -1.78 -27.23
C ALA A 262 -1.05 -0.92 -28.51
N GLY A 263 -0.43 0.26 -28.54
CA GLY A 263 -0.38 1.14 -29.71
C GLY A 263 0.73 0.80 -30.72
N GLY A 264 1.50 -0.27 -30.47
CA GLY A 264 2.64 -0.69 -31.30
C GLY A 264 3.98 -0.22 -30.73
N GLY A 265 5.02 -1.03 -30.92
CA GLY A 265 6.34 -0.78 -30.33
C GLY A 265 6.39 -1.01 -28.82
N GLU A 266 7.14 -0.18 -28.10
CA GLU A 266 7.37 -0.29 -26.64
C GLU A 266 6.98 1.01 -25.93
N LYS A 267 6.50 0.90 -24.68
CA LYS A 267 6.41 2.02 -23.74
C LYS A 267 7.43 1.80 -22.62
N GLY A 268 8.18 2.83 -22.28
CA GLY A 268 9.24 2.70 -21.29
C GLY A 268 9.51 3.97 -20.51
N THR A 269 10.44 3.86 -19.56
CA THR A 269 10.99 4.98 -18.80
C THR A 269 12.48 5.05 -19.04
N ARG A 270 12.96 6.19 -19.54
CA ARG A 270 14.36 6.51 -19.70
C ARG A 270 14.82 7.41 -18.55
N THR A 271 15.86 6.98 -17.82
CA THR A 271 16.37 7.67 -16.64
C THR A 271 17.81 8.16 -16.88
N THR A 272 18.09 9.41 -16.53
CA THR A 272 19.45 9.91 -16.33
C THR A 272 19.67 10.24 -14.86
N TYR A 273 20.92 10.18 -14.39
CA TYR A 273 21.23 10.33 -12.97
C TYR A 273 22.01 11.62 -12.68
N ALA A 274 21.80 12.15 -11.49
CA ALA A 274 22.34 13.46 -11.08
C ALA A 274 23.85 13.47 -10.83
N ASP A 275 24.45 12.33 -10.50
CA ASP A 275 25.90 12.15 -10.23
C ASP A 275 26.50 13.14 -9.20
N LEU A 276 25.69 13.58 -8.23
CA LEU A 276 26.10 14.57 -7.22
C LEU A 276 27.00 13.97 -6.12
N ARG A 277 26.99 12.63 -5.97
CA ARG A 277 27.75 11.90 -4.95
C ARG A 277 28.22 10.56 -5.52
N PHE A 278 29.23 9.98 -4.90
CA PHE A 278 29.63 8.60 -5.19
C PHE A 278 28.45 7.63 -4.94
N ASN A 279 28.16 6.77 -5.90
CA ASN A 279 26.99 5.89 -5.90
C ASN A 279 25.64 6.65 -5.75
N ASP A 280 25.51 7.80 -6.37
CA ASP A 280 24.24 8.54 -6.40
C ASP A 280 23.26 7.87 -7.37
N PHE A 281 22.14 7.40 -6.84
CA PHE A 281 21.04 6.81 -7.60
C PHE A 281 19.87 7.79 -7.80
N ARG A 282 20.04 9.06 -7.45
CA ARG A 282 19.01 10.08 -7.63
C ARG A 282 18.87 10.41 -9.12
N PRO A 283 17.66 10.39 -9.69
CA PRO A 283 17.46 10.73 -11.09
C PRO A 283 17.76 12.22 -11.34
N ALA A 284 18.37 12.55 -12.47
CA ALA A 284 18.38 13.92 -13.01
C ALA A 284 17.14 14.14 -13.89
N THR A 285 16.83 13.14 -14.72
CA THR A 285 15.58 13.13 -15.48
C THR A 285 14.97 11.73 -15.52
N GLU A 286 13.66 11.68 -15.55
CA GLU A 286 12.89 10.49 -15.92
C GLU A 286 11.97 10.89 -17.08
N THR A 287 12.02 10.15 -18.19
CA THR A 287 11.22 10.42 -19.36
C THR A 287 10.41 9.19 -19.70
N GLU A 288 9.08 9.28 -19.66
CA GLU A 288 8.20 8.27 -20.22
C GLU A 288 8.26 8.41 -21.75
N VAL A 289 8.60 7.33 -22.43
CA VAL A 289 8.82 7.30 -23.88
C VAL A 289 7.98 6.22 -24.53
N ILE A 290 7.51 6.51 -25.75
CA ILE A 290 7.07 5.49 -26.70
C ILE A 290 8.22 5.28 -27.68
N ILE A 291 8.61 4.02 -27.86
CA ILE A 291 9.68 3.58 -28.77
C ILE A 291 9.01 2.85 -29.90
N ALA A 292 8.99 3.46 -31.07
CA ALA A 292 8.41 2.87 -32.27
C ALA A 292 9.22 1.64 -32.75
N GLU A 293 8.66 0.80 -33.61
CA GLU A 293 9.34 -0.39 -34.17
C GLU A 293 10.64 -0.05 -34.93
N ASN A 294 10.74 1.16 -35.49
CA ASN A 294 11.98 1.66 -36.13
C ASN A 294 13.03 2.15 -35.13
N GLY A 295 12.75 2.14 -33.83
CA GLY A 295 13.62 2.61 -32.75
C GLY A 295 13.52 4.12 -32.48
N GLU A 296 12.63 4.85 -33.12
CA GLU A 296 12.41 6.28 -32.87
C GLU A 296 11.69 6.45 -31.51
N GLU A 297 12.20 7.36 -30.68
CA GLU A 297 11.67 7.63 -29.34
C GLU A 297 10.87 8.94 -29.32
N THR A 298 9.65 8.88 -28.82
CA THR A 298 8.83 10.05 -28.56
C THR A 298 8.60 10.18 -27.04
N ALA A 299 9.01 11.33 -26.48
CA ALA A 299 8.79 11.63 -25.06
C ALA A 299 7.32 11.98 -24.81
N LEU A 300 6.65 11.23 -23.93
CA LEU A 300 5.31 11.54 -23.46
C LEU A 300 5.31 12.50 -22.28
N LEU A 301 6.12 12.19 -21.26
CA LEU A 301 6.21 12.94 -20.01
C LEU A 301 7.66 12.98 -19.57
N LYS A 302 8.21 14.17 -19.39
CA LYS A 302 9.57 14.36 -18.88
C LYS A 302 9.51 15.00 -17.50
N ARG A 303 10.09 14.32 -16.51
CA ARG A 303 10.35 14.82 -15.16
C ARG A 303 11.81 15.23 -15.04
N THR A 304 12.06 16.44 -14.60
CA THR A 304 13.42 16.95 -14.32
C THR A 304 13.53 17.22 -12.84
N TYR A 305 14.56 16.66 -12.23
CA TYR A 305 14.83 16.74 -10.79
C TYR A 305 15.96 17.72 -10.52
N THR A 306 15.75 18.64 -9.60
CA THR A 306 16.80 19.51 -9.06
C THR A 306 16.94 19.29 -7.56
N TYR A 307 18.17 19.23 -7.07
CA TYR A 307 18.50 18.91 -5.68
C TYR A 307 19.28 20.06 -5.06
N GLU A 308 18.80 20.55 -3.93
CA GLU A 308 19.45 21.58 -3.13
C GLU A 308 19.71 21.00 -1.75
N ASP A 309 20.95 20.52 -1.52
CA ASP A 309 21.36 19.93 -0.24
C ASP A 309 22.04 21.00 0.63
N SER A 310 21.54 21.18 1.86
CA SER A 310 22.16 22.00 2.90
C SER A 310 22.17 21.23 4.24
N PRO A 311 22.99 21.67 5.22
CA PRO A 311 22.96 21.06 6.54
C PRO A 311 21.57 21.14 7.22
N GLN A 312 20.75 22.14 6.89
CA GLN A 312 19.45 22.39 7.48
C GLN A 312 18.33 21.59 6.78
N ALA A 313 18.41 21.42 5.47
CA ALA A 313 17.39 20.74 4.68
C ALA A 313 17.95 20.22 3.35
N SER A 314 17.39 19.15 2.85
CA SER A 314 17.52 18.70 1.47
C SER A 314 16.21 18.94 0.76
N ARG A 315 16.26 19.69 -0.36
CA ARG A 315 15.10 20.04 -1.17
C ARG A 315 15.21 19.36 -2.54
N THR A 316 14.14 18.71 -2.95
CA THR A 316 13.96 18.16 -4.29
C THR A 316 12.84 18.89 -4.98
N THR A 317 13.12 19.52 -6.12
CA THR A 317 12.10 20.11 -6.99
C THR A 317 11.98 19.23 -8.23
N VAL A 318 10.75 18.84 -8.56
CA VAL A 318 10.43 18.07 -9.76
C VAL A 318 9.60 18.95 -10.68
N THR A 319 10.12 19.22 -11.87
CA THR A 319 9.38 19.88 -12.93
C THR A 319 8.99 18.88 -14.01
N GLU A 320 7.74 18.93 -14.44
CA GLU A 320 7.16 18.00 -15.43
C GLU A 320 6.72 18.79 -16.65
N THR A 321 7.11 18.29 -17.83
CA THR A 321 6.64 18.75 -19.14
C THR A 321 6.10 17.56 -19.93
N ALA A 322 5.08 17.76 -20.76
CA ALA A 322 4.38 16.67 -21.40
C ALA A 322 4.06 16.97 -22.87
N LEU A 323 4.04 15.91 -23.68
CA LEU A 323 3.59 15.97 -25.08
C LEU A 323 2.15 16.50 -25.14
N GLY A 324 1.88 17.40 -26.09
CA GLY A 324 0.56 17.99 -26.28
C GLY A 324 0.15 19.00 -25.20
N SER A 325 1.13 19.53 -24.43
CA SER A 325 0.89 20.57 -23.41
C SER A 325 2.05 21.54 -23.34
N ASP A 326 1.76 22.84 -23.29
CA ASP A 326 2.74 23.91 -23.02
C ASP A 326 2.93 24.17 -21.53
N GLN A 327 2.22 23.44 -20.67
CA GLN A 327 2.26 23.63 -19.21
C GLN A 327 3.46 22.97 -18.58
N VAL A 328 3.89 23.55 -17.47
CA VAL A 328 4.95 23.01 -16.62
C VAL A 328 4.40 22.80 -15.21
N HIS A 329 4.30 21.53 -14.80
CA HIS A 329 3.90 21.19 -13.46
C HIS A 329 5.11 21.16 -12.53
N THR A 330 4.96 21.67 -11.31
CA THR A 330 6.05 21.66 -10.33
C THR A 330 5.60 21.08 -9.01
N ARG A 331 6.40 20.13 -8.48
CA ARG A 331 6.27 19.56 -7.14
C ARG A 331 7.54 19.80 -6.34
N VAL A 332 7.41 19.98 -5.03
CA VAL A 332 8.55 20.19 -4.14
C VAL A 332 8.45 19.27 -2.94
N GLU A 333 9.57 18.65 -2.58
CA GLU A 333 9.73 17.92 -1.33
C GLU A 333 10.96 18.43 -0.58
N GLU A 334 10.79 18.67 0.73
CA GLU A 334 11.89 19.00 1.62
C GLU A 334 11.99 17.99 2.76
N THR A 335 13.21 17.61 3.10
CA THR A 335 13.52 16.81 4.30
C THR A 335 14.44 17.61 5.20
N TYR A 336 14.35 17.35 6.51
CA TYR A 336 15.28 17.95 7.47
C TYR A 336 16.70 17.42 7.25
N GLY A 337 17.66 18.32 7.22
CA GLY A 337 19.09 18.01 7.12
C GLY A 337 19.72 17.55 8.44
N GLU A 338 21.02 17.30 8.43
CA GLU A 338 21.78 16.81 9.59
C GLU A 338 21.87 17.84 10.73
N ALA A 339 21.81 19.15 10.41
CA ALA A 339 21.80 20.23 11.38
C ALA A 339 20.39 20.56 11.94
N ALA A 340 19.40 19.68 11.73
CA ALA A 340 18.10 19.85 12.35
C ALA A 340 18.24 19.96 13.89
N GLU A 341 17.62 20.96 14.48
CA GLU A 341 17.67 21.24 15.92
C GLU A 341 17.21 20.04 16.73
N TYR A 342 16.14 19.39 16.27
CA TYR A 342 15.66 18.17 16.89
C TYR A 342 16.17 16.93 16.14
N PRO A 343 17.03 16.09 16.76
CA PRO A 343 17.68 14.96 16.08
C PRO A 343 16.74 13.94 15.44
N TYR A 344 15.57 13.74 16.03
CA TYR A 344 14.55 12.82 15.50
C TYR A 344 13.98 13.29 14.13
N ALA A 345 14.04 14.60 13.84
CA ALA A 345 13.58 15.17 12.57
C ALA A 345 14.52 14.87 11.40
N ARG A 346 15.80 14.57 11.65
CA ARG A 346 16.84 14.40 10.60
C ARG A 346 16.43 13.35 9.58
N GLY A 347 16.55 13.69 8.29
CA GLY A 347 16.18 12.86 7.16
C GLY A 347 14.68 12.61 7.00
N ARG A 348 13.85 13.18 7.87
CA ARG A 348 12.39 13.09 7.79
C ARG A 348 11.81 14.23 6.98
N ARG A 349 10.61 14.02 6.44
CA ARG A 349 9.89 15.02 5.64
C ARG A 349 9.68 16.30 6.46
N LYS A 350 10.00 17.45 5.85
CA LYS A 350 9.79 18.80 6.40
C LYS A 350 8.61 19.46 5.70
N MET A 351 8.51 19.30 4.39
CA MET A 351 7.45 19.88 3.60
C MET A 351 7.27 19.06 2.30
N SER A 352 6.03 18.95 1.85
CA SER A 352 5.70 18.54 0.47
C SER A 352 4.75 19.55 -0.13
N GLN A 353 4.92 19.84 -1.42
CA GLN A 353 4.03 20.70 -2.19
C GLN A 353 3.58 19.95 -3.43
N SER A 354 2.27 19.83 -3.60
CA SER A 354 1.63 19.25 -4.78
C SER A 354 1.59 20.23 -5.96
N ILE A 355 1.20 19.74 -7.13
CA ILE A 355 1.13 20.54 -8.39
C ILE A 355 0.19 21.75 -8.23
N ASP A 356 -0.92 21.60 -7.52
CA ASP A 356 -1.90 22.65 -7.27
C ASP A 356 -1.44 23.70 -6.24
N GLY A 357 -0.23 23.56 -5.69
CA GLY A 357 0.37 24.47 -4.74
C GLY A 357 -0.04 24.25 -3.29
N VAL A 358 -0.80 23.20 -3.00
CA VAL A 358 -1.12 22.79 -1.63
C VAL A 358 0.12 22.24 -0.97
N GLN A 359 0.39 22.69 0.25
CA GLN A 359 1.55 22.29 1.02
C GLN A 359 1.13 21.51 2.26
N THR A 360 1.92 20.47 2.57
CA THR A 360 1.86 19.77 3.85
C THR A 360 3.18 20.00 4.56
N VAL A 361 3.13 20.60 5.74
CA VAL A 361 4.31 20.93 6.56
C VAL A 361 4.35 20.00 7.77
N TYR A 362 5.54 19.47 8.06
CA TYR A 362 5.79 18.56 9.16
C TYR A 362 6.71 19.21 10.20
N THR A 363 6.33 19.11 11.46
CA THR A 363 7.18 19.53 12.59
C THR A 363 7.35 18.39 13.57
N TYR A 364 8.50 18.35 14.24
CA TYR A 364 8.90 17.29 15.17
C TYR A 364 9.39 17.92 16.47
N GLU A 365 8.84 17.48 17.59
CA GLU A 365 9.13 18.02 18.91
C GLU A 365 9.35 16.89 19.93
N ALA A 366 10.15 17.16 20.95
CA ALA A 366 10.21 16.29 22.13
C ALA A 366 8.95 16.49 22.97
N THR A 367 8.43 15.42 23.55
CA THR A 367 7.27 15.48 24.45
C THR A 367 7.40 14.45 25.56
N ALA A 368 6.64 14.62 26.63
CA ALA A 368 6.42 13.59 27.67
C ALA A 368 4.93 13.29 27.84
N GLU A 369 4.09 13.82 26.93
CA GLU A 369 2.65 13.61 26.98
C GLU A 369 2.29 12.21 26.46
N TYR A 370 1.24 11.62 26.99
CA TYR A 370 0.65 10.34 26.55
C TYR A 370 1.66 9.18 26.45
N GLY A 371 2.72 9.17 27.28
CA GLY A 371 3.78 8.15 27.24
C GLY A 371 4.69 8.21 26.00
N ALA A 372 4.61 9.29 25.23
CA ALA A 372 5.43 9.51 24.06
C ALA A 372 6.75 10.24 24.41
N VAL A 373 7.71 10.14 23.51
CA VAL A 373 8.97 10.90 23.53
C VAL A 373 9.09 11.83 22.32
N HIS A 374 8.31 11.58 21.27
CA HIS A 374 8.26 12.39 20.06
C HIS A 374 6.83 12.78 19.74
N LYS A 375 6.66 14.05 19.34
CA LYS A 375 5.41 14.58 18.78
C LYS A 375 5.66 15.01 17.36
N VAL A 376 4.84 14.51 16.44
CA VAL A 376 4.89 14.82 15.00
C VAL A 376 3.61 15.55 14.64
N THR A 377 3.74 16.74 14.06
CA THR A 377 2.60 17.54 13.61
C THR A 377 2.68 17.69 12.09
N GLU A 378 1.60 17.33 11.41
CA GLU A 378 1.39 17.50 9.97
C GLU A 378 0.30 18.56 9.77
N THR A 379 0.57 19.59 8.99
CA THR A 379 -0.36 20.71 8.76
C THR A 379 -0.52 20.98 7.28
N VAL A 380 -1.76 20.97 6.79
CA VAL A 380 -2.11 21.34 5.41
C VAL A 380 -2.32 22.85 5.33
N GLN A 381 -1.68 23.47 4.34
CA GLN A 381 -1.70 24.92 4.10
C GLN A 381 -1.58 25.22 2.60
N ALA A 382 -1.82 26.46 2.21
CA ALA A 382 -1.62 26.92 0.84
C ALA A 382 -0.68 28.14 0.82
N ASN A 383 0.24 28.18 -0.15
CA ASN A 383 1.21 29.27 -0.34
C ASN A 383 1.95 29.66 0.96
N GLY A 384 2.34 28.67 1.76
CA GLY A 384 3.07 28.90 3.01
C GLY A 384 2.22 29.43 4.18
N SER A 385 0.90 29.43 4.06
CA SER A 385 0.00 29.98 5.08
C SER A 385 -1.19 29.07 5.38
N ILE A 386 -1.64 29.11 6.63
CA ILE A 386 -2.90 28.47 7.04
C ILE A 386 -4.05 29.12 6.29
N VAL A 387 -4.97 28.31 5.76
CA VAL A 387 -6.22 28.77 5.16
C VAL A 387 -7.33 28.72 6.23
N PRO A 388 -7.75 29.86 6.79
CA PRO A 388 -8.76 29.88 7.83
C PRO A 388 -10.05 29.19 7.41
N GLY A 389 -10.61 28.37 8.28
CA GLY A 389 -11.81 27.60 8.00
C GLY A 389 -11.64 26.39 7.07
N GLN A 390 -10.42 26.09 6.59
CA GLN A 390 -10.21 24.99 5.63
C GLN A 390 -8.99 24.12 5.94
N SER A 391 -7.91 24.67 6.53
CA SER A 391 -6.71 23.91 6.86
C SER A 391 -6.99 22.82 7.89
N THR A 392 -6.28 21.70 7.76
CA THR A 392 -6.33 20.55 8.67
C THR A 392 -4.95 20.30 9.30
N ARG A 393 -4.96 19.66 10.46
CA ARG A 393 -3.75 19.26 11.19
C ARG A 393 -3.92 17.89 11.80
N ASN A 394 -2.91 17.03 11.61
CA ASN A 394 -2.80 15.74 12.26
C ASN A 394 -1.61 15.77 13.23
N VAL A 395 -1.80 15.26 14.43
CA VAL A 395 -0.74 15.15 15.45
C VAL A 395 -0.61 13.69 15.84
N GLN A 396 0.64 13.20 15.90
CA GLN A 396 0.97 11.85 16.34
C GLN A 396 1.95 11.93 17.51
N TYR A 397 1.69 11.15 18.53
CA TYR A 397 2.52 10.96 19.71
C TYR A 397 3.18 9.59 19.61
N ILE A 398 4.51 9.54 19.68
CA ILE A 398 5.30 8.34 19.38
C ILE A 398 6.19 8.03 20.59
N ALA A 399 6.11 6.80 21.09
CA ALA A 399 6.93 6.29 22.18
C ALA A 399 8.39 6.04 21.76
N GLU A 400 9.27 5.77 22.73
CA GLU A 400 10.71 5.47 22.51
C GLU A 400 10.93 4.26 21.58
N ASN A 401 10.04 3.27 21.60
CA ASN A 401 10.07 2.09 20.75
C ASN A 401 9.53 2.31 19.32
N GLY A 402 9.03 3.52 19.01
CA GLY A 402 8.45 3.89 17.72
C GLY A 402 6.94 3.63 17.58
N ALA A 403 6.28 3.08 18.60
CA ALA A 403 4.84 2.88 18.60
C ALA A 403 4.10 4.23 18.75
N THR A 404 3.00 4.38 18.02
CA THR A 404 2.13 5.55 18.17
C THR A 404 1.24 5.36 19.39
N THR A 405 1.34 6.22 20.39
CA THR A 405 0.53 6.14 21.62
C THR A 405 -0.77 6.92 21.52
N ARG A 406 -0.79 7.97 20.69
CA ARG A 406 -1.99 8.78 20.46
C ARG A 406 -1.94 9.45 19.09
N LYS A 407 -3.12 9.60 18.46
CA LYS A 407 -3.36 10.46 17.29
C LYS A 407 -4.42 11.49 17.61
N GLU A 408 -4.28 12.67 17.02
CA GLU A 408 -5.24 13.75 17.12
C GLU A 408 -5.45 14.40 15.76
N GLN A 409 -6.70 14.76 15.46
CA GLN A 409 -7.07 15.47 14.23
C GLN A 409 -7.70 16.80 14.59
N TYR A 410 -7.23 17.85 13.93
CA TYR A 410 -7.69 19.21 14.12
C TYR A 410 -8.12 19.81 12.78
N VAL A 411 -9.08 20.71 12.86
CA VAL A 411 -9.46 21.60 11.76
C VAL A 411 -9.35 23.04 12.20
N HIS A 412 -9.03 23.94 11.26
CA HIS A 412 -9.01 25.37 11.54
C HIS A 412 -10.39 25.95 11.31
N THR A 413 -11.02 26.52 12.35
CA THR A 413 -12.41 27.01 12.32
C THR A 413 -12.54 28.48 11.89
N GLY A 414 -11.43 29.11 11.49
CA GLY A 414 -11.36 30.55 11.22
C GLY A 414 -10.82 31.35 12.42
N GLU A 415 -11.17 30.98 13.64
CA GLU A 415 -10.71 31.57 14.89
C GLU A 415 -9.47 30.83 15.47
N GLY A 416 -9.30 29.55 15.17
CA GLY A 416 -8.19 28.73 15.64
C GLY A 416 -8.35 27.26 15.34
N TRP A 417 -7.45 26.44 15.88
CA TRP A 417 -7.45 25.00 15.74
C TRP A 417 -8.43 24.35 16.74
N SER A 418 -9.34 23.53 16.24
CA SER A 418 -10.30 22.76 17.03
C SER A 418 -10.03 21.26 16.86
N LEU A 419 -9.91 20.53 17.97
CA LEU A 419 -9.79 19.10 17.98
C LEU A 419 -11.13 18.49 17.54
N ILE A 420 -11.09 17.58 16.55
CA ILE A 420 -12.29 16.91 16.04
C ILE A 420 -12.27 15.38 16.30
N ALA A 421 -11.10 14.79 16.42
CA ALA A 421 -10.98 13.36 16.74
C ALA A 421 -9.67 13.10 17.50
N SER A 422 -9.69 12.12 18.39
CA SER A 422 -8.49 11.57 19.02
C SER A 422 -8.64 10.07 19.24
N GLU A 423 -7.50 9.37 19.20
CA GLU A 423 -7.41 7.95 19.47
C GLU A 423 -6.16 7.66 20.31
N ASP A 424 -6.33 6.94 21.40
CA ASP A 424 -5.26 6.44 22.27
C ASP A 424 -5.05 4.95 22.00
N TYR A 425 -3.79 4.52 21.96
CA TYR A 425 -3.37 3.16 21.62
C TYR A 425 -2.59 2.54 22.75
N GLU A 426 -2.96 1.31 23.12
CA GLU A 426 -2.24 0.49 24.10
C GLU A 426 -1.69 -0.76 23.40
N TYR A 427 -0.49 -1.17 23.80
CA TYR A 427 0.23 -2.28 23.19
C TYR A 427 0.64 -3.31 24.25
N ASP A 428 0.73 -4.58 23.83
CA ASP A 428 1.29 -5.63 24.67
C ASP A 428 2.84 -5.59 24.69
N ASP A 429 3.43 -6.51 25.42
CA ASP A 429 4.90 -6.63 25.53
C ASP A 429 5.58 -7.03 24.22
N GLU A 430 4.83 -7.56 23.23
CA GLU A 430 5.28 -7.87 21.87
C GLU A 430 5.07 -6.71 20.90
N GLN A 431 4.62 -5.54 21.38
CA GLN A 431 4.32 -4.33 20.63
C GLN A 431 3.16 -4.49 19.64
N ARG A 432 2.23 -5.40 19.92
CA ARG A 432 0.99 -5.56 19.15
C ARG A 432 -0.10 -4.70 19.79
N LEU A 433 -0.92 -4.04 18.96
CA LEU A 433 -2.02 -3.20 19.41
C LEU A 433 -3.09 -4.07 20.12
N VAL A 434 -3.35 -3.79 21.38
CA VAL A 434 -4.33 -4.53 22.20
C VAL A 434 -5.57 -3.72 22.50
N LYS A 435 -5.49 -2.38 22.45
CA LYS A 435 -6.64 -1.53 22.75
C LYS A 435 -6.54 -0.19 22.02
N THR A 436 -7.65 0.24 21.46
CA THR A 436 -7.85 1.59 20.94
C THR A 436 -8.99 2.26 21.70
N THR A 437 -8.74 3.45 22.20
CA THR A 437 -9.76 4.28 22.87
C THR A 437 -9.96 5.55 22.07
N LYS A 438 -11.14 5.78 21.54
CA LYS A 438 -11.51 7.01 20.82
C LYS A 438 -11.79 8.16 21.78
N GLY A 439 -11.67 9.39 21.30
CA GLY A 439 -11.95 10.61 22.08
C GLY A 439 -13.36 10.70 22.66
N ASN A 440 -14.34 10.00 22.06
CA ASN A 440 -15.69 9.88 22.58
C ASN A 440 -15.85 8.77 23.64
N GLY A 441 -14.76 8.13 24.07
CA GLY A 441 -14.75 7.08 25.09
C GLY A 441 -15.06 5.67 24.58
N ARG A 442 -15.31 5.47 23.29
CA ARG A 442 -15.51 4.13 22.70
C ARG A 442 -14.20 3.37 22.66
N VAL A 443 -14.26 2.08 22.94
CA VAL A 443 -13.11 1.21 23.08
C VAL A 443 -13.24 0.00 22.17
N SER A 444 -12.19 -0.33 21.43
CA SER A 444 -12.01 -1.62 20.77
C SER A 444 -10.80 -2.34 21.36
N THR A 445 -10.85 -3.67 21.45
CA THR A 445 -9.76 -4.48 22.02
C THR A 445 -9.44 -5.67 21.13
N THR A 446 -8.16 -6.07 21.13
CA THR A 446 -7.67 -7.26 20.42
C THR A 446 -6.84 -8.11 21.38
N GLU A 447 -7.23 -9.35 21.55
CA GLU A 447 -6.42 -10.39 22.19
C GLU A 447 -5.64 -11.13 21.11
N TRP A 448 -4.34 -11.31 21.31
CA TRP A 448 -3.47 -11.89 20.30
C TRP A 448 -3.03 -13.31 20.63
N MET A 449 -2.92 -14.14 19.59
CA MET A 449 -2.23 -15.41 19.65
C MET A 449 -1.01 -15.43 18.72
N CYS A 450 -0.34 -16.58 18.59
CA CYS A 450 0.88 -16.70 17.76
C CYS A 450 0.71 -16.41 16.28
N CYS A 451 -0.49 -16.57 15.76
CA CYS A 451 -0.75 -16.65 14.33
C CYS A 451 -1.55 -15.46 13.83
N GLY A 452 -2.18 -14.74 14.75
CA GLY A 452 -3.06 -13.60 14.49
C GLY A 452 -3.87 -13.26 15.73
N PRO A 453 -4.96 -12.48 15.60
CA PRO A 453 -5.88 -12.20 16.70
C PRO A 453 -6.56 -13.51 17.17
N LEU A 454 -6.72 -13.64 18.48
CA LEU A 454 -7.56 -14.67 19.10
C LEU A 454 -9.01 -14.20 19.19
N ARG A 455 -9.16 -12.93 19.58
CA ARG A 455 -10.45 -12.29 19.78
C ARG A 455 -10.32 -10.80 19.56
N GLU A 456 -11.29 -10.24 18.87
CA GLU A 456 -11.47 -8.80 18.72
C GLU A 456 -12.84 -8.42 19.28
N THR A 457 -12.89 -7.32 20.03
CA THR A 457 -14.16 -6.71 20.47
C THR A 457 -14.21 -5.32 19.86
N ASP A 458 -15.22 -5.06 19.04
CA ASP A 458 -15.40 -3.75 18.42
C ASP A 458 -15.98 -2.71 19.39
N GLU A 459 -16.15 -1.49 18.92
CA GLU A 459 -16.66 -0.37 19.70
C GLU A 459 -18.11 -0.57 20.19
N ASP A 460 -18.87 -1.45 19.56
CA ASP A 460 -20.24 -1.80 19.89
C ASP A 460 -20.30 -2.96 20.90
N GLY A 461 -19.14 -3.49 21.31
CA GLY A 461 -19.01 -4.63 22.23
C GLY A 461 -19.24 -5.98 21.53
N ILE A 462 -19.31 -6.00 20.19
CA ILE A 462 -19.49 -7.23 19.43
C ILE A 462 -18.14 -7.93 19.35
N THR A 463 -18.12 -9.20 19.72
CA THR A 463 -16.90 -9.99 19.75
C THR A 463 -16.78 -10.88 18.50
N THR A 464 -15.60 -10.89 17.89
CA THR A 464 -15.23 -11.86 16.86
C THR A 464 -14.06 -12.69 17.38
N SER A 465 -14.23 -14.01 17.43
CA SER A 465 -13.19 -14.98 17.81
C SER A 465 -12.62 -15.65 16.56
N TYR A 466 -11.35 -16.02 16.60
CA TYR A 466 -10.59 -16.56 15.48
C TYR A 466 -9.99 -17.90 15.84
N GLY A 467 -10.20 -18.92 14.98
CA GLY A 467 -9.62 -20.24 15.11
C GLY A 467 -8.58 -20.51 14.02
N TYR A 468 -7.46 -21.15 14.41
CA TYR A 468 -6.37 -21.47 13.49
C TYR A 468 -6.05 -22.95 13.51
N ASN A 469 -5.69 -23.50 12.37
CA ASN A 469 -5.21 -24.87 12.27
C ASN A 469 -3.73 -24.99 12.69
N THR A 470 -3.21 -26.21 12.70
CA THR A 470 -1.81 -26.50 13.07
C THR A 470 -0.79 -26.01 12.05
N ALA A 471 -1.24 -25.61 10.85
CA ALA A 471 -0.43 -24.89 9.84
C ALA A 471 -0.48 -23.37 10.01
N LYS A 472 -1.11 -22.85 11.07
CA LYS A 472 -1.27 -21.41 11.38
C LYS A 472 -2.17 -20.67 10.39
N GLN A 473 -3.05 -21.38 9.68
CA GLN A 473 -4.03 -20.78 8.78
C GLN A 473 -5.33 -20.52 9.55
N LEU A 474 -5.99 -19.38 9.29
CA LEU A 474 -7.30 -19.06 9.85
C LEU A 474 -8.34 -20.01 9.28
N VAL A 475 -8.95 -20.85 10.12
CA VAL A 475 -9.95 -21.82 9.68
C VAL A 475 -11.36 -21.49 10.14
N GLU A 476 -11.49 -20.63 11.13
CA GLU A 476 -12.80 -20.24 11.66
C GLU A 476 -12.81 -18.81 12.18
N THR A 477 -13.93 -18.12 11.94
CA THR A 477 -14.27 -16.87 12.65
C THR A 477 -15.68 -17.01 13.22
N ILE A 478 -15.86 -16.62 14.49
CA ILE A 478 -17.14 -16.64 15.17
C ILE A 478 -17.48 -15.21 15.61
N ARG A 479 -18.45 -14.59 14.95
CA ARG A 479 -18.99 -13.30 15.35
C ARG A 479 -20.17 -13.52 16.29
N SER A 480 -20.10 -12.94 17.49
CA SER A 480 -21.15 -13.10 18.50
C SER A 480 -22.51 -12.57 18.02
N ALA A 481 -23.57 -13.17 18.51
CA ALA A 481 -24.93 -12.69 18.30
C ALA A 481 -25.12 -11.31 18.93
N THR A 482 -26.04 -10.52 18.34
CA THR A 482 -26.57 -9.28 18.92
C THR A 482 -28.06 -9.45 19.17
N GLU A 483 -28.76 -8.44 19.68
CA GLU A 483 -30.21 -8.47 19.85
C GLU A 483 -30.95 -8.65 18.51
N THR A 484 -30.36 -8.19 17.41
CA THR A 484 -30.97 -8.17 16.07
C THR A 484 -30.37 -9.13 15.08
N THR A 485 -29.17 -9.64 15.34
CA THR A 485 -28.46 -10.55 14.44
C THR A 485 -28.02 -11.82 15.16
N PRO A 486 -28.25 -13.02 14.59
CA PRO A 486 -27.75 -14.26 15.16
C PRO A 486 -26.22 -14.35 15.08
N GLU A 487 -25.66 -15.27 15.83
CA GLU A 487 -24.24 -15.65 15.71
C GLU A 487 -23.93 -16.07 14.28
N MET A 488 -22.75 -15.65 13.79
CA MET A 488 -22.26 -16.02 12.47
C MET A 488 -20.92 -16.75 12.61
N ILE A 489 -20.90 -17.98 12.14
CA ILE A 489 -19.69 -18.79 12.05
C ILE A 489 -19.25 -18.83 10.59
N THR A 490 -17.99 -18.45 10.31
CA THR A 490 -17.41 -18.57 8.99
C THR A 490 -16.23 -19.54 9.06
N SER A 491 -16.30 -20.62 8.29
CA SER A 491 -15.25 -21.63 8.21
C SER A 491 -14.54 -21.56 6.86
N TYR A 492 -13.20 -21.69 6.88
CA TYR A 492 -12.34 -21.60 5.71
C TYR A 492 -11.66 -22.93 5.45
N SER A 493 -11.64 -23.35 4.20
CA SER A 493 -10.85 -24.51 3.73
C SER A 493 -9.81 -24.06 2.73
N TYR A 494 -8.63 -24.66 2.80
CA TYR A 494 -7.49 -24.27 1.97
C TYR A 494 -6.96 -25.49 1.20
N ASP A 495 -6.38 -25.22 0.03
CA ASP A 495 -5.50 -26.18 -0.61
C ASP A 495 -4.10 -26.16 0.03
N ALA A 496 -3.22 -27.06 -0.39
CA ALA A 496 -1.87 -27.15 0.16
C ALA A 496 -0.99 -25.91 -0.19
N ALA A 497 -1.36 -25.12 -1.19
CA ALA A 497 -0.70 -23.85 -1.51
C ALA A 497 -1.19 -22.68 -0.63
N GLY A 498 -2.13 -22.95 0.28
CA GLY A 498 -2.71 -21.94 1.16
C GLY A 498 -3.78 -21.07 0.51
N ARG A 499 -4.28 -21.45 -0.67
CA ARG A 499 -5.36 -20.74 -1.35
C ARG A 499 -6.72 -21.19 -0.82
N THR A 500 -7.63 -20.27 -0.59
CA THR A 500 -8.97 -20.58 -0.09
C THR A 500 -9.79 -21.29 -1.17
N ILE A 501 -10.22 -22.54 -0.90
CA ILE A 501 -11.03 -23.35 -1.80
C ILE A 501 -12.50 -23.41 -1.40
N ALA A 502 -12.82 -23.15 -0.13
CA ALA A 502 -14.19 -23.03 0.33
C ALA A 502 -14.33 -22.05 1.48
N VAL A 503 -15.43 -21.30 1.48
CA VAL A 503 -15.88 -20.46 2.59
C VAL A 503 -17.32 -20.83 2.94
N ARG A 504 -17.51 -21.42 4.11
CA ARG A 504 -18.82 -21.79 4.64
C ARG A 504 -19.24 -20.73 5.67
N ARG A 505 -20.49 -20.29 5.58
CA ARG A 505 -21.09 -19.38 6.56
C ARG A 505 -22.34 -20.02 7.14
N ASP A 506 -22.38 -20.14 8.45
CA ASP A 506 -23.53 -20.58 9.24
C ASP A 506 -24.10 -19.39 10.01
N VAL A 507 -25.36 -19.01 9.75
CA VAL A 507 -26.06 -17.87 10.39
C VAL A 507 -27.42 -18.36 10.86
N GLY A 508 -27.55 -18.65 12.14
CA GLY A 508 -28.76 -19.30 12.69
C GLY A 508 -29.01 -20.64 11.97
N PRO A 509 -30.19 -20.84 11.35
CA PRO A 509 -30.50 -22.08 10.62
C PRO A 509 -29.99 -22.10 9.18
N MET A 510 -29.39 -21.03 8.70
CA MET A 510 -28.93 -20.89 7.31
C MET A 510 -27.47 -21.27 7.18
N THR A 511 -27.17 -22.18 6.26
CA THR A 511 -25.81 -22.52 5.85
C THR A 511 -25.61 -22.19 4.39
N THR A 512 -24.54 -21.48 4.08
CA THR A 512 -24.13 -21.17 2.71
C THR A 512 -22.66 -21.55 2.52
N THR A 513 -22.30 -21.96 1.30
CA THR A 513 -20.91 -22.32 0.99
C THR A 513 -20.54 -21.77 -0.37
N GLU A 514 -19.49 -20.93 -0.40
CA GLU A 514 -18.80 -20.51 -1.62
C GLU A 514 -17.63 -21.47 -1.88
N ARG A 515 -17.34 -21.78 -3.15
CA ARG A 515 -16.20 -22.60 -3.52
C ARG A 515 -15.43 -21.96 -4.67
N THR A 516 -14.12 -22.15 -4.65
CA THR A 516 -13.21 -21.65 -5.69
C THR A 516 -12.29 -22.77 -6.12
N GLU A 517 -12.19 -22.98 -7.44
CA GLU A 517 -11.27 -23.94 -8.04
C GLU A 517 -10.18 -23.17 -8.78
N TYR A 518 -8.96 -23.67 -8.70
CA TYR A 518 -7.78 -23.07 -9.31
C TYR A 518 -7.14 -24.03 -10.32
N ASP A 519 -6.54 -23.45 -11.36
CA ASP A 519 -5.65 -24.21 -12.24
C ASP A 519 -4.26 -24.39 -11.61
N ASP A 520 -3.41 -25.17 -12.29
CA ASP A 520 -2.04 -25.46 -11.87
C ASP A 520 -1.13 -24.22 -11.80
N GLN A 521 -1.59 -23.07 -12.28
CA GLN A 521 -0.91 -21.77 -12.20
C GLN A 521 -1.45 -20.90 -11.07
N GLY A 522 -2.45 -21.40 -10.34
CA GLY A 522 -3.09 -20.66 -9.25
C GLY A 522 -4.12 -19.63 -9.69
N ARG A 523 -4.58 -19.66 -10.96
CA ARG A 523 -5.63 -18.77 -11.46
C ARG A 523 -7.00 -19.41 -11.22
N VAL A 524 -8.00 -18.60 -10.89
CA VAL A 524 -9.37 -19.08 -10.65
C VAL A 524 -10.00 -19.54 -11.97
N VAL A 525 -10.44 -20.81 -12.04
CA VAL A 525 -11.13 -21.38 -13.19
C VAL A 525 -12.61 -21.63 -12.95
N SER A 526 -13.02 -21.73 -11.69
CA SER A 526 -14.42 -21.89 -11.31
C SER A 526 -14.69 -21.24 -9.96
N SER A 527 -15.80 -20.54 -9.84
CA SER A 527 -16.31 -20.06 -8.57
C SER A 527 -17.79 -20.39 -8.41
N ILE A 528 -18.17 -20.91 -7.26
CA ILE A 528 -19.54 -21.23 -6.88
C ILE A 528 -19.97 -20.27 -5.79
N ASP A 529 -21.04 -19.50 -6.04
CA ASP A 529 -21.56 -18.51 -5.10
C ASP A 529 -22.44 -19.12 -3.99
N LEU A 530 -22.92 -18.27 -3.08
CA LEU A 530 -23.78 -18.65 -1.95
C LEU A 530 -25.08 -19.37 -2.36
N LEU A 531 -25.55 -19.20 -3.60
CA LEU A 531 -26.75 -19.82 -4.15
C LEU A 531 -26.43 -21.10 -4.93
N GLY A 532 -25.17 -21.56 -4.93
CA GLY A 532 -24.71 -22.73 -5.66
C GLY A 532 -24.58 -22.51 -7.16
N ARG A 533 -24.53 -21.25 -7.62
CA ARG A 533 -24.41 -20.90 -9.03
C ARG A 533 -22.95 -20.81 -9.41
N THR A 534 -22.59 -21.45 -10.51
CA THR A 534 -21.20 -21.57 -10.98
C THR A 534 -20.86 -20.54 -12.03
N THR A 535 -19.81 -19.76 -11.79
CA THR A 535 -19.14 -18.92 -12.80
C THR A 535 -17.83 -19.64 -13.21
N ARG A 536 -17.57 -19.75 -14.52
CA ARG A 536 -16.35 -20.38 -15.05
C ARG A 536 -15.49 -19.35 -15.76
N THR A 537 -14.18 -19.47 -15.60
CA THR A 537 -13.19 -18.61 -16.26
C THR A 537 -12.24 -19.48 -17.08
N GLU A 538 -12.13 -19.19 -18.37
CA GLU A 538 -11.22 -19.84 -19.30
C GLU A 538 -10.17 -18.83 -19.74
N TYR A 539 -8.92 -19.24 -19.82
CA TYR A 539 -7.79 -18.44 -20.24
C TYR A 539 -7.30 -18.90 -21.60
N GLY A 540 -7.21 -17.96 -22.54
CA GLY A 540 -6.75 -18.25 -23.91
C GLY A 540 -5.30 -18.71 -23.97
N GLU A 541 -4.96 -19.45 -25.02
CA GLU A 541 -3.59 -19.93 -25.27
C GLU A 541 -2.63 -18.75 -25.54
N ASP A 542 -3.16 -17.61 -26.02
CA ASP A 542 -2.40 -16.36 -26.21
C ASP A 542 -1.96 -15.70 -24.88
N GLY A 543 -2.47 -16.18 -23.74
CA GLY A 543 -2.22 -15.60 -22.43
C GLY A 543 -2.87 -14.23 -22.18
N LEU A 544 -3.51 -13.65 -23.18
CA LEU A 544 -4.10 -12.30 -23.16
C LEU A 544 -5.63 -12.34 -23.05
N THR A 545 -6.26 -13.40 -23.57
CA THR A 545 -7.71 -13.54 -23.64
C THR A 545 -8.24 -14.27 -22.41
N THR A 546 -9.30 -13.72 -21.81
CA THR A 546 -10.05 -14.35 -20.72
C THR A 546 -11.53 -14.41 -21.09
N THR A 547 -12.15 -15.59 -20.93
CA THR A 547 -13.58 -15.79 -21.14
C THR A 547 -14.23 -16.18 -19.81
N VAL A 548 -15.14 -15.35 -19.33
CA VAL A 548 -15.94 -15.61 -18.13
C VAL A 548 -17.33 -16.05 -18.56
N THR A 549 -17.75 -17.24 -18.10
CA THR A 549 -19.10 -17.77 -18.33
C THR A 549 -19.90 -17.66 -17.04
N THR A 550 -20.96 -16.88 -17.07
CA THR A 550 -21.86 -16.70 -15.91
C THR A 550 -22.71 -17.93 -15.67
N PRO A 551 -23.36 -18.09 -14.50
CA PRO A 551 -24.27 -19.20 -14.21
C PRO A 551 -25.46 -19.31 -15.17
N ALA A 552 -25.85 -18.21 -15.79
CA ALA A 552 -26.92 -18.18 -16.80
C ALA A 552 -26.45 -18.57 -18.22
N GLY A 553 -25.16 -18.92 -18.36
CA GLY A 553 -24.56 -19.27 -19.65
C GLY A 553 -24.16 -18.06 -20.51
N ALA A 554 -24.30 -16.83 -20.01
CA ALA A 554 -23.78 -15.65 -20.69
C ALA A 554 -22.27 -15.57 -20.58
N THR A 555 -21.60 -15.22 -21.67
CA THR A 555 -20.14 -15.10 -21.74
C THR A 555 -19.69 -13.64 -21.76
N LEU A 556 -18.59 -13.35 -21.11
CA LEU A 556 -17.82 -12.12 -21.24
C LEU A 556 -16.41 -12.48 -21.71
N VAL A 557 -16.01 -11.99 -22.86
CA VAL A 557 -14.66 -12.16 -23.43
C VAL A 557 -13.91 -10.85 -23.28
N THR A 558 -12.74 -10.90 -22.68
CA THR A 558 -11.86 -9.74 -22.51
C THR A 558 -10.47 -10.10 -22.99
N ARG A 559 -9.87 -9.23 -23.80
CA ARG A 559 -8.46 -9.36 -24.19
C ARG A 559 -7.68 -8.17 -23.65
N THR A 560 -6.73 -8.46 -22.77
CA THR A 560 -5.88 -7.46 -22.13
C THR A 560 -4.46 -7.60 -22.68
N TYR A 561 -3.89 -6.50 -23.18
CA TYR A 561 -2.54 -6.47 -23.71
C TYR A 561 -1.50 -6.43 -22.58
N TYR A 562 -0.22 -6.58 -22.88
CA TYR A 562 0.88 -6.68 -21.92
C TYR A 562 1.05 -5.45 -21.01
N ASP A 563 0.63 -4.27 -21.47
CA ASP A 563 0.63 -3.00 -20.73
C ASP A 563 -0.62 -2.78 -19.86
N GLY A 564 -1.52 -3.79 -19.81
CA GLY A 564 -2.79 -3.72 -19.07
C GLY A 564 -3.96 -3.11 -19.86
N THR A 565 -3.75 -2.68 -21.12
CA THR A 565 -4.81 -2.12 -21.96
C THR A 565 -5.80 -3.20 -22.39
N THR A 566 -7.10 -3.00 -22.11
CA THR A 566 -8.15 -3.86 -22.66
C THR A 566 -8.39 -3.53 -24.12
N THR A 567 -7.90 -4.41 -25.01
CA THR A 567 -7.99 -4.21 -26.47
C THR A 567 -9.27 -4.76 -27.09
N LEU A 568 -9.92 -5.73 -26.44
CA LEU A 568 -11.20 -6.30 -26.86
C LEU A 568 -12.05 -6.61 -25.63
N GLN A 569 -13.34 -6.26 -25.69
CA GLN A 569 -14.34 -6.66 -24.71
C GLN A 569 -15.66 -6.96 -25.45
N GLY A 570 -16.29 -8.10 -25.14
CA GLY A 570 -17.55 -8.50 -25.75
C GLY A 570 -18.15 -9.72 -25.05
N GLY A 571 -19.27 -10.21 -25.56
CA GLY A 571 -19.89 -11.42 -25.00
C GLY A 571 -21.39 -11.54 -25.31
N THR A 572 -22.04 -12.47 -24.64
CA THR A 572 -23.47 -12.74 -24.84
C THR A 572 -24.33 -11.53 -24.45
N GLY A 573 -25.07 -10.98 -25.43
CA GLY A 573 -25.96 -9.83 -25.20
C GLY A 573 -25.21 -8.50 -25.00
N GLN A 574 -23.90 -8.49 -25.11
CA GLN A 574 -23.06 -7.30 -25.05
C GLN A 574 -22.53 -6.95 -26.43
N ARG A 575 -22.44 -5.66 -26.68
CA ARG A 575 -21.80 -5.16 -27.89
C ARG A 575 -20.30 -5.39 -27.78
N GLU A 576 -19.71 -6.02 -28.79
CA GLU A 576 -18.26 -6.14 -28.91
C GLU A 576 -17.64 -4.75 -29.08
N MET A 577 -16.67 -4.44 -28.25
CA MET A 577 -15.90 -3.20 -28.27
C MET A 577 -14.41 -3.53 -28.44
N GLU A 578 -13.79 -2.85 -29.39
CA GLU A 578 -12.37 -2.90 -29.67
C GLU A 578 -11.75 -1.55 -29.29
N THR A 579 -10.61 -1.55 -28.61
CA THR A 579 -9.86 -0.36 -28.27
C THR A 579 -8.55 -0.34 -29.05
N GLN A 580 -8.30 0.75 -29.76
CA GLN A 580 -7.08 1.01 -30.52
C GLN A 580 -6.39 2.25 -29.93
N LEU A 581 -5.07 2.18 -29.76
CA LEU A 581 -4.22 3.27 -29.30
C LEU A 581 -3.34 3.76 -30.45
N GLU A 582 -3.18 5.05 -30.57
CA GLU A 582 -2.33 5.70 -31.57
C GLU A 582 -1.55 6.84 -30.91
N LEU A 583 -0.24 6.90 -31.12
CA LEU A 583 0.58 8.03 -30.72
C LEU A 583 0.45 9.15 -31.76
N THR A 584 0.08 10.35 -31.33
CA THR A 584 -0.01 11.57 -32.15
C THR A 584 0.94 12.64 -31.62
N GLU A 585 1.10 13.75 -32.34
CA GLU A 585 1.88 14.91 -31.90
C GLU A 585 1.27 15.59 -30.66
N GLU A 586 -0.02 15.38 -30.39
CA GLU A 586 -0.75 15.98 -29.26
C GLU A 586 -0.88 15.03 -28.06
N GLY A 587 -0.47 13.75 -28.19
CA GLY A 587 -0.58 12.74 -27.14
C GLY A 587 -1.07 11.39 -27.64
N ILE A 588 -1.75 10.62 -26.78
CA ILE A 588 -2.27 9.29 -27.11
C ILE A 588 -3.75 9.40 -27.47
N LEU A 589 -4.08 9.02 -28.72
CA LEU A 589 -5.45 8.90 -29.20
C LEU A 589 -5.96 7.48 -28.94
N THR A 590 -6.98 7.36 -28.11
CA THR A 590 -7.71 6.12 -27.85
C THR A 590 -8.98 6.11 -28.69
N THR A 591 -9.14 5.13 -29.59
CA THR A 591 -10.34 4.93 -30.40
C THR A 591 -11.06 3.67 -29.94
N THR A 592 -12.33 3.80 -29.57
CA THR A 592 -13.22 2.68 -29.30
C THR A 592 -14.11 2.39 -30.50
N LEU A 593 -14.08 1.15 -30.96
CA LEU A 593 -14.84 0.69 -32.14
C LEU A 593 -15.81 -0.43 -31.75
N SER A 594 -16.80 -0.65 -32.57
CA SER A 594 -17.59 -1.86 -32.55
C SER A 594 -17.87 -2.27 -34.00
N LYS A 595 -17.45 -3.49 -34.36
CA LYS A 595 -17.56 -4.02 -35.72
C LYS A 595 -17.06 -3.01 -36.80
N GLY A 596 -15.91 -2.38 -36.49
CA GLY A 596 -15.29 -1.39 -37.37
C GLY A 596 -15.95 0.01 -37.37
N VAL A 597 -17.03 0.21 -36.59
CA VAL A 597 -17.69 1.52 -36.46
C VAL A 597 -17.14 2.23 -35.21
N VAL A 598 -16.63 3.43 -35.36
CA VAL A 598 -16.14 4.25 -34.24
C VAL A 598 -17.30 4.63 -33.33
N LEU A 599 -17.14 4.37 -32.01
CA LEU A 599 -18.07 4.73 -30.95
C LEU A 599 -17.65 5.99 -30.21
N SER A 600 -16.36 6.16 -30.01
CA SER A 600 -15.77 7.34 -29.37
C SER A 600 -14.30 7.43 -29.69
N ARG A 601 -13.75 8.62 -29.56
CA ARG A 601 -12.31 8.89 -29.51
C ARG A 601 -12.00 9.77 -28.33
N SER A 602 -10.87 9.51 -27.67
CA SER A 602 -10.35 10.33 -26.57
C SER A 602 -8.88 10.60 -26.83
N LEU A 603 -8.50 11.86 -26.84
CA LEU A 603 -7.10 12.29 -26.93
C LEU A 603 -6.64 12.73 -25.55
N GLU A 604 -5.58 12.10 -25.07
CA GLU A 604 -4.93 12.43 -23.80
C GLU A 604 -3.53 12.97 -24.05
N ASN A 605 -3.19 14.12 -23.46
CA ASN A 605 -1.83 14.62 -23.51
C ASN A 605 -0.89 13.77 -22.64
N GLY A 606 0.41 14.06 -22.67
CA GLY A 606 1.40 13.31 -21.91
C GLY A 606 1.26 13.39 -20.36
N PHE A 607 0.46 14.32 -19.83
CA PHE A 607 0.07 14.33 -18.41
C PHE A 607 -1.08 13.35 -18.11
N GLY A 608 -1.65 12.66 -19.10
CA GLY A 608 -2.83 11.83 -18.94
C GLY A 608 -4.14 12.64 -18.84
N GLN A 609 -4.14 13.92 -19.23
CA GLN A 609 -5.32 14.78 -19.21
C GLN A 609 -6.06 14.64 -20.55
N THR A 610 -7.36 14.37 -20.49
CA THR A 610 -8.20 14.32 -21.69
C THR A 610 -8.40 15.73 -22.27
N VAL A 611 -7.73 16.03 -23.37
CA VAL A 611 -7.80 17.34 -24.03
C VAL A 611 -8.91 17.40 -25.10
N ARG A 612 -9.28 16.26 -25.68
CA ARG A 612 -10.33 16.17 -26.69
C ARG A 612 -11.08 14.84 -26.61
N GLN A 613 -12.41 14.92 -26.68
CA GLN A 613 -13.30 13.76 -26.82
C GLN A 613 -14.18 13.94 -28.06
N GLU A 614 -14.39 12.87 -28.81
CA GLU A 614 -15.21 12.85 -30.02
C GLU A 614 -16.24 11.73 -29.91
N GLN A 615 -17.49 12.06 -30.19
CA GLN A 615 -18.60 11.09 -30.28
C GLN A 615 -19.31 11.22 -31.62
N PRO A 616 -19.63 10.10 -32.32
CA PRO A 616 -20.34 10.15 -33.60
C PRO A 616 -21.67 10.84 -33.43
N ASN A 617 -22.02 11.69 -34.40
CA ASN A 617 -23.34 12.31 -34.50
C ASN A 617 -24.22 11.59 -35.55
N THR A 618 -25.51 11.87 -35.53
CA THR A 618 -26.49 11.25 -36.45
C THR A 618 -26.34 11.69 -37.90
N LYS A 619 -25.49 12.68 -38.22
CA LYS A 619 -25.28 13.23 -39.57
C LYS A 619 -23.99 12.73 -40.23
N GLY A 620 -23.29 11.77 -39.60
CA GLY A 620 -22.06 11.18 -40.15
C GLY A 620 -20.75 11.91 -39.78
N GLY A 621 -20.79 12.82 -38.80
CA GLY A 621 -19.60 13.49 -38.22
C GLY A 621 -19.42 13.16 -36.75
N PHE A 622 -18.65 13.99 -36.07
CA PHE A 622 -18.41 13.89 -34.61
C PHE A 622 -18.91 15.15 -33.91
N ILE A 623 -19.37 14.98 -32.67
CA ILE A 623 -19.51 16.05 -31.68
C ILE A 623 -18.20 16.05 -30.89
N VAL A 624 -17.52 17.19 -30.89
CA VAL A 624 -16.21 17.34 -30.24
C VAL A 624 -16.37 18.09 -28.94
N THR A 625 -15.77 17.56 -27.86
CA THR A 625 -15.57 18.23 -26.59
C THR A 625 -14.09 18.49 -26.40
N SER A 626 -13.71 19.76 -26.20
CA SER A 626 -12.33 20.17 -25.93
C SER A 626 -12.21 20.67 -24.47
N ASN A 627 -11.13 20.27 -23.82
CA ASN A 627 -10.83 20.60 -22.43
C ASN A 627 -9.52 21.41 -22.33
N THR A 628 -9.51 22.42 -21.48
CA THR A 628 -8.33 23.23 -21.19
C THR A 628 -8.02 23.17 -19.71
N TYR A 629 -6.74 22.99 -19.41
CA TYR A 629 -6.23 22.88 -18.04
C TYR A 629 -5.32 24.07 -17.72
N ASN A 630 -5.18 24.40 -16.44
CA ASN A 630 -4.21 25.41 -15.99
C ASN A 630 -2.87 24.73 -15.62
N ASP A 631 -1.87 25.54 -15.26
CA ASP A 631 -0.52 25.11 -14.83
C ASP A 631 -0.49 24.29 -13.53
N LYS A 632 -1.63 24.17 -12.85
CA LYS A 632 -1.85 23.32 -11.69
C LYS A 632 -2.52 21.97 -12.05
N GLY A 633 -2.70 21.69 -13.33
CA GLY A 633 -3.34 20.46 -13.81
C GLY A 633 -4.87 20.44 -13.64
N GLN A 634 -5.51 21.54 -13.29
CA GLN A 634 -6.95 21.62 -13.03
C GLN A 634 -7.71 22.00 -14.30
N LEU A 635 -8.86 21.33 -14.56
CA LEU A 635 -9.73 21.57 -15.69
C LEU A 635 -10.45 22.91 -15.54
N ILE A 636 -10.02 23.95 -16.29
CA ILE A 636 -10.59 25.31 -16.20
C ILE A 636 -11.66 25.60 -17.24
N ARG A 637 -11.66 24.89 -18.37
CA ARG A 637 -12.65 25.07 -19.45
C ARG A 637 -12.96 23.75 -20.12
N SER A 638 -14.25 23.48 -20.31
CA SER A 638 -14.75 22.36 -21.13
C SER A 638 -15.75 22.91 -22.14
N GLN A 639 -15.53 22.65 -23.43
CA GLN A 639 -16.31 23.17 -24.54
C GLN A 639 -16.78 22.03 -25.43
N THR A 640 -18.06 21.74 -25.43
CA THR A 640 -18.67 20.86 -26.41
C THR A 640 -19.16 21.66 -27.62
N GLU A 641 -18.94 21.14 -28.82
CA GLU A 641 -19.38 21.77 -30.06
C GLU A 641 -20.88 22.13 -30.02
N ASN A 642 -21.22 23.35 -30.41
CA ASN A 642 -22.58 23.90 -30.42
C ASN A 642 -23.23 24.05 -29.00
N LEU A 643 -22.48 23.88 -27.93
CA LEU A 643 -22.96 24.12 -26.56
C LEU A 643 -22.13 25.26 -25.93
N ALA A 644 -22.71 25.91 -24.93
CA ALA A 644 -21.99 26.92 -24.15
C ALA A 644 -20.85 26.28 -23.36
N PRO A 645 -19.66 26.92 -23.30
CA PRO A 645 -18.54 26.38 -22.52
C PRO A 645 -18.84 26.40 -21.04
N THR A 646 -18.26 25.45 -20.35
CA THR A 646 -18.23 25.40 -18.89
C THR A 646 -16.89 25.87 -18.38
N ILE A 647 -16.86 26.87 -17.52
CA ILE A 647 -15.67 27.39 -16.83
C ILE A 647 -15.70 26.92 -15.38
N THR A 648 -14.55 26.48 -14.87
CA THR A 648 -14.40 26.08 -13.46
C THR A 648 -13.29 26.89 -12.81
N GLU A 649 -13.59 27.48 -11.65
CA GLU A 649 -12.65 28.22 -10.81
C GLU A 649 -12.37 27.45 -9.52
N TYR A 650 -11.14 27.55 -9.01
CA TYR A 650 -10.67 26.77 -7.86
C TYR A 650 -10.18 27.67 -6.73
N ASN A 651 -10.34 27.22 -5.49
CA ASN A 651 -9.78 27.90 -4.32
C ASN A 651 -8.27 27.58 -4.14
N GLN A 652 -7.67 28.15 -3.10
CA GLN A 652 -6.24 27.99 -2.80
C GLN A 652 -5.84 26.57 -2.42
N LEU A 653 -6.78 25.73 -1.99
CA LEU A 653 -6.57 24.31 -1.68
C LEU A 653 -6.96 23.37 -2.84
N GLY A 654 -7.10 23.90 -4.06
CA GLY A 654 -7.38 23.11 -5.26
C GLY A 654 -8.82 22.61 -5.41
N GLN A 655 -9.76 23.06 -4.57
CA GLN A 655 -11.17 22.65 -4.64
C GLN A 655 -11.93 23.56 -5.60
N ALA A 656 -12.79 22.98 -6.45
CA ALA A 656 -13.66 23.73 -7.35
C ALA A 656 -14.65 24.59 -6.54
N MET A 657 -14.63 25.90 -6.74
CA MET A 657 -15.48 26.86 -6.02
C MET A 657 -16.58 27.48 -6.86
N LYS A 658 -16.38 27.60 -8.17
CA LYS A 658 -17.37 28.20 -9.06
C LYS A 658 -17.38 27.48 -10.40
N LYS A 659 -18.56 27.15 -10.89
CA LYS A 659 -18.80 26.57 -12.20
C LYS A 659 -19.77 27.43 -12.97
N THR A 660 -19.34 27.92 -14.13
CA THR A 660 -20.13 28.80 -15.01
C THR A 660 -20.37 28.14 -16.34
N VAL A 661 -21.64 27.89 -16.72
CA VAL A 661 -22.01 27.62 -18.11
C VAL A 661 -22.21 28.98 -18.78
N LEU A 662 -21.28 29.33 -19.65
CA LEU A 662 -21.11 30.67 -20.19
C LEU A 662 -22.00 30.92 -21.42
N LEU A 663 -23.21 31.40 -21.21
CA LEU A 663 -24.19 31.69 -22.28
C LEU A 663 -24.00 33.09 -22.87
N ASP A 664 -23.50 34.06 -22.09
CA ASP A 664 -23.13 35.42 -22.49
C ASP A 664 -21.66 35.69 -22.15
N GLU A 665 -20.78 35.61 -23.13
CA GLU A 665 -19.34 35.86 -22.97
C GLU A 665 -18.97 37.30 -22.65
N LEU A 666 -19.85 38.28 -22.97
CA LEU A 666 -19.60 39.67 -22.67
C LEU A 666 -19.81 40.01 -21.19
N HIS A 667 -20.56 39.17 -20.46
CA HIS A 667 -20.86 39.40 -19.06
C HIS A 667 -20.70 38.09 -18.26
N PRO A 668 -19.48 37.53 -18.15
CA PRO A 668 -19.24 36.16 -17.62
C PRO A 668 -19.73 35.97 -16.18
N ASP A 669 -19.69 37.02 -15.35
CA ASP A 669 -20.10 36.97 -13.95
C ASP A 669 -21.56 37.37 -13.69
N ASN A 670 -22.34 37.60 -14.76
CA ASN A 670 -23.74 37.98 -14.59
C ASN A 670 -24.61 36.70 -14.44
N PRO A 671 -25.19 36.45 -13.25
CA PRO A 671 -25.96 35.23 -13.01
C PRO A 671 -27.34 35.20 -13.69
N ALA A 672 -27.87 36.36 -14.10
CA ALA A 672 -29.11 36.44 -14.90
C ALA A 672 -28.87 36.04 -16.37
N LYS A 673 -27.62 36.03 -16.84
CA LYS A 673 -27.24 35.73 -18.22
C LYS A 673 -26.54 34.39 -18.37
N ASN A 674 -25.94 33.88 -17.29
CA ASN A 674 -25.16 32.64 -17.27
C ASN A 674 -25.69 31.70 -16.18
N ARG A 675 -25.46 30.39 -16.35
CA ARG A 675 -25.76 29.42 -15.30
C ARG A 675 -24.56 29.31 -14.39
N ILE A 676 -24.62 29.97 -13.25
CA ILE A 676 -23.53 29.96 -12.25
C ILE A 676 -23.93 29.04 -11.08
N THR A 677 -23.00 28.22 -10.67
CA THR A 677 -23.09 27.44 -9.43
C THR A 677 -21.82 27.71 -8.62
N GLU A 678 -21.99 28.18 -7.40
CA GLU A 678 -20.89 28.44 -6.48
C GLU A 678 -20.93 27.43 -5.34
N HIS A 679 -19.75 26.96 -4.95
CA HIS A 679 -19.58 26.04 -3.84
C HIS A 679 -18.57 26.62 -2.86
N SER A 680 -18.83 26.50 -1.57
CA SER A 680 -17.85 26.77 -0.54
C SER A 680 -17.92 25.70 0.54
N SER A 681 -16.78 25.43 1.16
CA SER A 681 -16.68 24.52 2.30
C SER A 681 -15.77 25.16 3.34
N CYS A 682 -16.22 25.21 4.59
CA CYS A 682 -15.41 25.70 5.70
C CYS A 682 -15.77 25.00 7.00
N TYR A 683 -14.82 24.94 7.94
CA TYR A 683 -15.06 24.47 9.30
C TYR A 683 -15.42 25.65 10.21
N ARG A 684 -16.45 25.46 11.03
CA ARG A 684 -16.92 26.45 12.03
C ARG A 684 -17.19 25.78 13.36
N PHE A 685 -16.98 26.53 14.43
CA PHE A 685 -17.39 26.14 15.77
C PHE A 685 -18.87 26.49 16.00
N ARG A 686 -19.61 25.60 16.64
CA ARG A 686 -20.99 25.77 17.07
C ARG A 686 -21.12 25.37 18.55
N GLU A 687 -22.28 25.70 19.15
CA GLU A 687 -22.58 25.33 20.54
C GLU A 687 -22.55 23.80 20.79
N ASP A 688 -22.88 23.00 19.78
CA ASP A 688 -22.94 21.54 19.85
C ASP A 688 -21.70 20.82 19.30
N GLY A 689 -20.68 21.59 18.88
CA GLY A 689 -19.40 21.03 18.42
C GLY A 689 -18.81 21.76 17.22
N VAL A 690 -18.02 21.05 16.42
CA VAL A 690 -17.41 21.58 15.19
C VAL A 690 -18.16 21.01 13.98
N CYS A 691 -18.55 21.88 13.04
CA CYS A 691 -19.19 21.48 11.79
C CYS A 691 -18.38 21.87 10.56
N GLN A 692 -18.50 21.04 9.52
CA GLN A 692 -18.15 21.42 8.15
C GLN A 692 -19.40 22.01 7.49
N VAL A 693 -19.34 23.26 7.13
CA VAL A 693 -20.40 23.98 6.43
C VAL A 693 -20.11 23.91 4.93
N GLN A 694 -20.99 23.29 4.19
CA GLN A 694 -20.97 23.25 2.73
C GLN A 694 -22.10 24.12 2.20
N THR A 695 -21.77 25.06 1.33
CA THR A 695 -22.73 25.97 0.72
C THR A 695 -22.75 25.75 -0.78
N SER A 696 -23.91 25.58 -1.37
CA SER A 696 -24.12 25.55 -2.82
C SER A 696 -25.11 26.63 -3.21
N THR A 697 -24.67 27.58 -4.01
CA THR A 697 -25.50 28.69 -4.50
C THR A 697 -25.68 28.53 -6.01
N THR A 698 -26.93 28.48 -6.44
CA THR A 698 -27.35 28.63 -7.84
C THR A 698 -28.16 29.92 -7.98
N TYR A 699 -28.49 30.30 -9.18
CA TYR A 699 -29.21 31.55 -9.43
C TYR A 699 -30.46 31.28 -10.28
N ASN A 700 -31.57 31.98 -9.98
CA ASN A 700 -32.77 31.94 -10.80
C ASN A 700 -32.61 32.79 -12.09
N ALA A 701 -33.65 32.84 -12.92
CA ALA A 701 -33.64 33.60 -14.19
C ALA A 701 -33.44 35.12 -14.02
N ASP A 702 -33.76 35.68 -12.84
CA ASP A 702 -33.57 37.09 -12.53
C ASP A 702 -32.20 37.37 -11.91
N GLY A 703 -31.36 36.34 -11.76
CA GLY A 703 -30.04 36.45 -11.12
C GLY A 703 -30.07 36.49 -9.59
N LEU A 704 -31.19 36.14 -8.96
CA LEU A 704 -31.28 36.05 -7.51
C LEU A 704 -30.70 34.73 -6.98
N PRO A 705 -29.91 34.76 -5.91
CA PRO A 705 -29.26 33.54 -5.38
C PRO A 705 -30.27 32.60 -4.73
N LEU A 706 -30.09 31.35 -5.01
CA LEU A 706 -30.80 30.21 -4.39
C LEU A 706 -29.74 29.34 -3.67
N THR A 707 -29.59 29.56 -2.37
CA THR A 707 -28.52 28.98 -1.57
C THR A 707 -29.03 27.80 -0.75
N GLN A 708 -28.38 26.66 -0.90
CA GLN A 708 -28.53 25.51 -0.05
C GLN A 708 -27.31 25.39 0.86
N ILE A 709 -27.53 25.11 2.16
CA ILE A 709 -26.46 24.96 3.14
C ILE A 709 -26.60 23.58 3.78
N THR A 710 -25.50 22.85 3.87
CA THR A 710 -25.41 21.59 4.61
C THR A 710 -24.29 21.73 5.65
N GLU A 711 -24.64 21.52 6.91
CA GLU A 711 -23.72 21.55 8.04
C GLU A 711 -23.57 20.14 8.60
N ASN A 712 -22.43 19.51 8.32
CA ASN A 712 -22.11 18.18 8.84
C ASN A 712 -21.26 18.33 10.10
N MET A 713 -21.76 17.85 11.24
CA MET A 713 -20.98 17.87 12.48
C MET A 713 -19.80 16.87 12.35
N VAL A 714 -18.57 17.39 12.43
CA VAL A 714 -17.34 16.60 12.40
C VAL A 714 -16.81 16.27 13.81
N SER A 715 -17.28 17.02 14.81
CA SER A 715 -17.08 16.71 16.23
C SER A 715 -18.35 17.10 16.98
N LEU A 716 -18.87 16.20 17.79
CA LEU A 716 -20.07 16.38 18.63
C LEU A 716 -19.64 16.44 20.10
N LEU A 717 -20.20 17.40 20.84
CA LEU A 717 -20.00 17.49 22.29
C LEU A 717 -20.89 16.50 23.06
N ASP A 718 -22.00 16.08 22.49
CA ASP A 718 -22.87 15.07 23.06
C ASP A 718 -22.38 13.65 22.71
N PRO A 719 -21.92 12.86 23.71
CA PRO A 719 -21.41 11.51 23.44
C PRO A 719 -22.50 10.50 23.01
N LEU A 720 -23.76 10.84 23.17
CA LEU A 720 -24.89 10.00 22.74
C LEU A 720 -25.21 10.17 21.25
N LEU A 721 -24.66 11.20 20.61
CA LEU A 721 -24.82 11.42 19.18
C LEU A 721 -23.63 10.87 18.40
N GLU A 722 -23.90 10.10 17.36
CA GLU A 722 -22.88 9.59 16.44
C GLU A 722 -22.69 10.53 15.24
N SER A 723 -23.78 11.08 14.73
CA SER A 723 -23.76 12.03 13.62
C SER A 723 -24.89 13.04 13.74
N LYS A 724 -24.68 14.23 13.17
CA LYS A 724 -25.72 15.24 13.02
C LYS A 724 -25.45 16.04 11.76
N THR A 725 -26.49 16.17 10.93
CA THR A 725 -26.48 16.97 9.71
C THR A 725 -27.65 17.95 9.76
N ILE A 726 -27.38 19.22 9.49
CA ILE A 726 -28.38 20.26 9.38
C ILE A 726 -28.39 20.73 7.93
N SER A 727 -29.51 20.59 7.25
CA SER A 727 -29.68 21.03 5.87
C SER A 727 -30.66 22.20 5.81
N THR A 728 -30.25 23.30 5.17
CA THR A 728 -31.09 24.45 4.89
C THR A 728 -31.33 24.49 3.38
N ASP A 729 -32.59 24.40 2.95
CA ASP A 729 -32.95 24.46 1.54
C ASP A 729 -32.90 25.91 0.98
N VAL A 730 -33.11 26.02 -0.32
CA VAL A 730 -33.08 27.32 -1.03
C VAL A 730 -34.16 28.31 -0.59
N TYR A 731 -35.17 27.85 0.14
CA TYR A 731 -36.24 28.68 0.72
C TYR A 731 -36.01 29.00 2.20
N GLY A 732 -34.87 28.60 2.75
CA GLY A 732 -34.51 28.82 4.16
C GLY A 732 -35.15 27.83 5.12
N GLN A 733 -35.81 26.75 4.62
CA GLN A 733 -36.37 25.71 5.48
C GLN A 733 -35.25 24.79 5.96
N GLN A 734 -35.24 24.52 7.26
CA GLN A 734 -34.23 23.65 7.86
C GLN A 734 -34.80 22.26 8.11
N SER A 735 -33.94 21.26 7.89
CA SER A 735 -34.14 19.91 8.33
C SER A 735 -32.89 19.45 9.09
N VAL A 736 -33.10 18.65 10.12
CA VAL A 736 -32.03 18.08 10.95
C VAL A 736 -32.16 16.57 10.92
N GLU A 737 -31.07 15.91 10.58
CA GLU A 737 -30.90 14.47 10.68
C GLU A 737 -29.81 14.20 11.71
N TRP A 738 -30.06 13.26 12.63
CA TRP A 738 -29.06 12.88 13.61
C TRP A 738 -29.20 11.39 13.94
N THR A 739 -28.07 10.77 14.29
CA THR A 739 -28.04 9.38 14.73
C THR A 739 -27.66 9.35 16.20
N GLU A 740 -28.57 8.79 17.02
CA GLU A 740 -28.33 8.51 18.42
C GLU A 740 -27.64 7.14 18.53
N TYR A 741 -26.64 7.07 19.38
CA TYR A 741 -25.89 5.86 19.65
C TYR A 741 -26.21 5.35 21.06
N THR A 742 -26.69 4.11 21.13
CA THR A 742 -26.80 3.36 22.38
C THR A 742 -26.32 1.95 22.07
N ALA A 743 -25.08 1.63 22.43
CA ALA A 743 -24.43 0.35 22.07
C ALA A 743 -25.33 -0.86 22.37
N PRO A 744 -25.48 -1.83 21.43
CA PRO A 744 -24.91 -1.88 20.08
C PRO A 744 -25.83 -1.28 18.99
N THR A 745 -26.85 -0.52 19.37
CA THR A 745 -27.88 -0.03 18.45
C THR A 745 -27.68 1.43 18.05
N ARG A 746 -28.00 1.73 16.81
CA ARG A 746 -28.05 3.08 16.27
C ARG A 746 -29.47 3.42 15.87
N ARG A 747 -29.92 4.63 16.21
CA ARG A 747 -31.25 5.13 15.84
C ARG A 747 -31.10 6.47 15.10
N THR A 748 -31.37 6.47 13.80
CA THR A 748 -31.39 7.70 13.01
C THR A 748 -32.74 8.37 13.09
N ARG A 749 -32.75 9.67 13.36
CA ARG A 749 -33.97 10.50 13.43
C ARG A 749 -33.87 11.65 12.44
N PHE A 750 -34.99 12.03 11.89
CA PHE A 750 -35.12 13.17 10.98
C PHE A 750 -36.22 14.11 11.50
N SER A 751 -35.90 15.40 11.53
CA SER A 751 -36.87 16.46 11.88
C SER A 751 -36.83 17.57 10.86
N ARG A 752 -37.97 18.03 10.40
CA ARG A 752 -38.13 19.20 9.55
C ARG A 752 -38.68 20.37 10.37
N ILE A 753 -37.96 21.48 10.43
CA ILE A 753 -38.34 22.68 11.16
C ILE A 753 -38.67 23.78 10.11
N PRO A 754 -39.81 24.52 10.19
CA PRO A 754 -40.72 24.71 11.31
C PRO A 754 -42.17 24.20 11.11
N THR A 755 -42.51 23.37 10.14
CA THR A 755 -43.90 23.14 9.73
C THR A 755 -44.54 21.82 10.12
N SER A 756 -43.80 20.88 10.68
CA SER A 756 -44.40 19.62 11.16
C SER A 756 -43.59 18.96 12.27
N ASN A 757 -44.27 18.53 13.33
CA ASN A 757 -43.71 17.63 14.36
C ASN A 757 -43.56 16.17 13.84
N MET A 758 -43.35 15.99 12.54
CA MET A 758 -43.13 14.64 12.01
C MET A 758 -41.67 14.27 12.23
N VAL A 759 -41.43 13.33 13.13
CA VAL A 759 -40.18 12.62 13.31
C VAL A 759 -40.32 11.28 12.61
N ALA A 760 -39.51 11.02 11.58
CA ALA A 760 -39.36 9.71 11.00
C ALA A 760 -38.21 9.00 11.71
N GLU A 761 -38.40 7.78 12.16
CA GLU A 761 -37.37 6.98 12.81
C GLU A 761 -37.03 5.78 11.94
N SER A 762 -35.74 5.50 11.80
CA SER A 762 -35.25 4.21 11.32
C SER A 762 -34.27 3.61 12.34
N LEU A 763 -34.45 2.33 12.62
CA LEU A 763 -33.52 1.55 13.47
C LEU A 763 -32.61 0.74 12.53
N VAL A 764 -31.30 0.89 12.67
CA VAL A 764 -30.28 0.13 11.93
C VAL A 764 -29.51 -0.76 12.89
#